data_55106b7aec02ebfbb967b50c1b0e8071
#
_entry.id   55106b7aec02ebfbb967b50c1b0e8071
#
_cell.length_a   1.000
_cell.length_b   1.000
_cell.length_c   1.000
_cell.angle_alpha   90.00
_cell.angle_beta   90.00
_cell.angle_gamma   90.00
#
_symmetry.space_group_name_H-M   'P 1'
#
loop_
_entity.id
_entity.type
_entity.pdbx_description
1 polymer ?
#
loop_
_entity_poly.entity_id
_entity_poly.type
_entity_poly.pdbx_seq_one_letter_code
_entity_poly.pdbx_strand_id
1 'polypeptide(L)'
;MTAADNRGPAARRLTWTGHVQGLGVRPAVARLARRLGLSGFVANSVAGVEIHVEGPPDRVAEFVRIVAAEMPPEVSIDRRTDADSRPLGVQGFSIRPSRGEGPRGANVPVDLGACRDCLAESRQVADRRRGYPFTTCTACGPRYSVIAALPYDRPRTSMLDFAMCEACAAEYADAGDRRFHSQTNSCGECGPRLRFVAESGQHLSGVREAIAAAVGVIRRGEVLAVKGIGGYQWLADATRDQAVASLRRMKGGREKPLAVMVRDRRAAGEIAEVGETDGSILASPANPIVVLPRQGTSPLSAEVAGGLDTVGVMLPPTPLHMALSRAAGRPLVVTSGNVEGEPIPYRRWPAGECHVGDDGSGRTRSASAAGPAQTGTRAETGTRAETGVGAQTGVGAETCGDRPGGCLDHDRRIVRPIDDSVVRLIADRRVTLRLGRGLAPLALPFPDSMLRRGGSSGGMLAVGGHQKSAVALFNGTQAVLGPHLGDLDGLFSRERFAEQVEALLGLYDVRPSLIVHDRHPDYFTTRWAQGQGVPTMAVQHHHAHIAATMLEQGWLDRVVLGVAWDGSGYGWGPDPDAEGGRPAAPRAGFPGLPEPSADVASSTPAPTVWGGEFLVASACSFRRVGHLAPFRLVGGEAAIRQPWRVAVALAHEAVGREAAIGLRFEGVAAGRIPSVVSLLDRDTRRPGGVPGIVRTTSAGRLCDGVAALVLGLSRSGYEGQPAMLWEATANAAPAGGPGAAADATSGRGYEMRLSRGGGSVGGRSPEGPGHGGGGVQRGDWEQEDRGKGEAGVWELDWRPMIRSVLADVGAGVPEAVISMRFHAGLAAGIAALSGQFPDLPVVFGGGCFQNRSLVEGLSAALAVRGRPLAVPGTIPPGDGGLAAGQLAVAMSRHDAGHSPPLSQT
;
A
#
# COMPACT_ATOMS: atom_id res chain seq x y z
N MET A 1 34.46 51.52 -25.65
CA MET A 1 33.39 50.96 -26.49
C MET A 1 33.84 49.57 -26.87
N THR A 2 33.48 48.58 -26.04
CA THR A 2 33.76 47.15 -26.27
C THR A 2 32.80 46.63 -27.35
N ALA A 3 33.30 45.88 -28.31
CA ALA A 3 32.56 45.32 -29.43
C ALA A 3 31.35 44.54 -28.93
N ALA A 4 30.15 45.05 -29.14
CA ALA A 4 28.90 44.33 -28.92
C ALA A 4 28.90 43.08 -29.84
N ASP A 5 28.85 41.93 -29.22
CA ASP A 5 28.82 40.61 -29.87
C ASP A 5 27.61 40.57 -30.85
N ASN A 6 27.85 40.64 -32.15
CA ASN A 6 26.87 40.72 -33.23
C ASN A 6 26.33 39.30 -33.57
N ARG A 7 26.19 38.42 -32.55
CA ARG A 7 25.51 37.12 -32.70
C ARG A 7 24.01 37.40 -32.64
N GLY A 8 23.30 37.00 -33.69
CA GLY A 8 21.84 37.10 -33.74
C GLY A 8 21.18 36.40 -32.58
N PRO A 9 19.85 36.53 -32.37
CA PRO A 9 19.15 35.92 -31.26
C PRO A 9 19.32 34.42 -31.26
N ALA A 10 19.69 33.83 -30.08
CA ALA A 10 19.71 32.39 -29.86
C ALA A 10 18.33 31.89 -29.51
N ALA A 11 18.01 30.64 -29.83
CA ALA A 11 16.80 29.99 -29.36
C ALA A 11 17.06 28.54 -28.93
N ARG A 12 16.36 28.13 -27.87
CA ARG A 12 16.42 26.78 -27.31
C ARG A 12 15.02 26.20 -27.18
N ARG A 13 14.90 24.87 -27.40
CA ARG A 13 13.69 24.12 -27.16
C ARG A 13 13.96 23.08 -26.11
N LEU A 14 13.20 23.16 -24.99
CA LEU A 14 13.28 22.20 -23.91
C LEU A 14 11.98 21.41 -23.84
N THR A 15 12.10 20.10 -23.57
CA THR A 15 10.93 19.25 -23.27
C THR A 15 11.20 18.52 -21.96
N TRP A 16 10.24 18.60 -21.04
CA TRP A 16 10.30 17.97 -19.74
C TRP A 16 9.17 16.96 -19.58
N THR A 17 9.51 15.75 -19.13
CA THR A 17 8.54 14.71 -18.73
C THR A 17 8.61 14.50 -17.23
N GLY A 18 7.62 13.83 -16.63
CA GLY A 18 7.52 13.61 -15.20
C GLY A 18 6.35 14.33 -14.55
N HIS A 19 6.46 14.61 -13.25
CA HIS A 19 5.48 15.41 -12.50
C HIS A 19 5.64 16.90 -12.78
N VAL A 20 5.31 17.31 -14.00
CA VAL A 20 5.52 18.68 -14.51
C VAL A 20 4.22 19.41 -14.84
N GLN A 21 3.06 18.81 -14.66
CA GLN A 21 1.76 19.44 -14.90
C GLN A 21 0.98 19.61 -13.59
N GLY A 22 0.12 20.63 -13.52
CA GLY A 22 -0.71 20.90 -12.33
C GLY A 22 0.05 21.41 -11.09
N LEU A 23 1.36 21.64 -11.18
CA LEU A 23 2.24 22.05 -10.08
C LEU A 23 2.83 23.46 -10.28
N GLY A 24 2.27 24.25 -11.18
CA GLY A 24 2.72 25.64 -11.38
C GLY A 24 3.95 25.81 -12.29
N VAL A 25 4.38 24.77 -13.02
CA VAL A 25 5.57 24.83 -13.92
C VAL A 25 5.41 25.92 -14.98
N ARG A 26 4.29 25.94 -15.73
CA ARG A 26 4.03 26.94 -16.77
C ARG A 26 4.13 28.39 -16.23
N PRO A 27 3.45 28.73 -15.11
CA PRO A 27 3.61 30.00 -14.42
C PRO A 27 5.06 30.34 -14.04
N ALA A 28 5.79 29.39 -13.46
CA ALA A 28 7.17 29.61 -13.01
C ALA A 28 8.11 29.89 -14.19
N VAL A 29 8.03 29.07 -15.24
CA VAL A 29 8.79 29.27 -16.50
C VAL A 29 8.50 30.65 -17.12
N ALA A 30 7.21 31.02 -17.21
CA ALA A 30 6.83 32.33 -17.80
C ALA A 30 7.34 33.51 -16.98
N ARG A 31 7.28 33.44 -15.65
CA ARG A 31 7.85 34.49 -14.77
C ARG A 31 9.36 34.58 -14.92
N LEU A 32 10.08 33.46 -14.95
CA LEU A 32 11.53 33.44 -15.13
C LEU A 32 11.94 34.05 -16.49
N ALA A 33 11.31 33.62 -17.57
CA ALA A 33 11.60 34.11 -18.91
C ALA A 33 11.36 35.62 -19.02
N ARG A 34 10.25 36.14 -18.46
CA ARG A 34 9.96 37.59 -18.41
C ARG A 34 10.98 38.35 -17.56
N ARG A 35 11.41 37.81 -16.41
CA ARG A 35 12.45 38.40 -15.54
C ARG A 35 13.78 38.55 -16.27
N LEU A 36 14.11 37.60 -17.16
CA LEU A 36 15.31 37.61 -17.99
C LEU A 36 15.12 38.37 -19.32
N GLY A 37 13.95 38.95 -19.58
CA GLY A 37 13.69 39.70 -20.82
C GLY A 37 13.67 38.82 -22.09
N LEU A 38 13.34 37.53 -21.95
CA LEU A 38 13.29 36.58 -23.05
C LEU A 38 11.91 36.49 -23.68
N SER A 39 11.87 36.18 -24.96
CA SER A 39 10.67 35.86 -25.72
C SER A 39 10.47 34.37 -25.87
N GLY A 40 9.23 33.94 -26.25
CA GLY A 40 8.95 32.52 -26.45
C GLY A 40 7.60 32.05 -25.88
N PHE A 41 7.53 30.77 -25.57
CA PHE A 41 6.33 30.20 -24.98
C PHE A 41 6.62 28.96 -24.12
N VAL A 42 5.68 28.66 -23.26
CA VAL A 42 5.57 27.38 -22.57
C VAL A 42 4.18 26.78 -22.78
N ALA A 43 4.11 25.47 -23.03
CA ALA A 43 2.85 24.76 -23.22
C ALA A 43 2.86 23.38 -22.54
N ASN A 44 1.73 22.93 -22.04
CA ASN A 44 1.57 21.51 -21.70
C ASN A 44 1.33 20.70 -22.99
N SER A 45 1.80 19.49 -23.00
CA SER A 45 1.47 18.47 -23.98
C SER A 45 1.14 17.15 -23.29
N VAL A 46 0.62 16.19 -23.99
CA VAL A 46 0.46 14.82 -23.46
C VAL A 46 1.81 14.19 -23.10
N ALA A 47 2.92 14.66 -23.68
CA ALA A 47 4.26 14.20 -23.35
C ALA A 47 4.86 14.86 -22.10
N GLY A 48 4.34 16.01 -21.68
CA GLY A 48 4.92 16.79 -20.57
C GLY A 48 4.78 18.29 -20.77
N VAL A 49 5.87 19.03 -20.54
CA VAL A 49 5.94 20.50 -20.75
C VAL A 49 6.94 20.80 -21.86
N GLU A 50 6.51 21.57 -22.83
CA GLU A 50 7.34 22.10 -23.91
C GLU A 50 7.64 23.58 -23.65
N ILE A 51 8.92 23.97 -23.74
CA ILE A 51 9.39 25.34 -23.55
C ILE A 51 10.17 25.72 -24.81
N HIS A 52 9.84 26.85 -25.43
CA HIS A 52 10.65 27.50 -26.43
C HIS A 52 11.06 28.87 -25.90
N VAL A 53 12.36 29.16 -25.89
CA VAL A 53 12.91 30.42 -25.40
C VAL A 53 13.87 31.00 -26.43
N GLU A 54 13.75 32.31 -26.68
CA GLU A 54 14.60 33.03 -27.62
C GLU A 54 14.97 34.42 -27.12
N GLY A 55 16.16 34.91 -27.48
CA GLY A 55 16.68 36.22 -27.10
C GLY A 55 18.21 36.31 -27.15
N PRO A 56 18.85 37.23 -26.40
CA PRO A 56 20.29 37.31 -26.29
C PRO A 56 20.92 35.99 -25.84
N PRO A 57 22.01 35.52 -26.49
CA PRO A 57 22.61 34.23 -26.23
C PRO A 57 22.97 33.98 -24.75
N ASP A 58 23.54 34.98 -24.08
CA ASP A 58 23.89 34.96 -22.66
C ASP A 58 22.65 34.72 -21.74
N ARG A 59 21.56 35.41 -22.04
CA ARG A 59 20.29 35.31 -21.29
C ARG A 59 19.60 33.94 -21.52
N VAL A 60 19.63 33.47 -22.77
CA VAL A 60 19.10 32.12 -23.09
C VAL A 60 19.91 31.05 -22.36
N ALA A 61 21.24 31.16 -22.34
CA ALA A 61 22.11 30.22 -21.61
C ALA A 61 21.86 30.29 -20.09
N GLU A 62 21.71 31.49 -19.52
CA GLU A 62 21.34 31.67 -18.11
C GLU A 62 19.99 30.98 -17.79
N PHE A 63 18.96 31.22 -18.60
CA PHE A 63 17.65 30.62 -18.45
C PHE A 63 17.75 29.08 -18.41
N VAL A 64 18.41 28.46 -19.38
CA VAL A 64 18.57 27.01 -19.47
C VAL A 64 19.27 26.45 -18.25
N ARG A 65 20.26 27.15 -17.71
CA ARG A 65 21.03 26.74 -16.53
C ARG A 65 20.19 26.74 -15.24
N ILE A 66 19.31 27.74 -15.05
CA ILE A 66 18.64 27.94 -13.76
C ILE A 66 17.17 27.49 -13.76
N VAL A 67 16.53 27.30 -14.92
CA VAL A 67 15.09 27.12 -15.03
C VAL A 67 14.59 25.89 -14.23
N ALA A 68 15.34 24.80 -14.19
CA ALA A 68 14.93 23.61 -13.43
C ALA A 68 15.00 23.83 -11.90
N ALA A 69 15.97 24.61 -11.43
CA ALA A 69 16.13 24.90 -9.99
C ALA A 69 15.10 25.92 -9.47
N GLU A 70 14.52 26.73 -10.36
CA GLU A 70 13.49 27.74 -10.04
C GLU A 70 12.05 27.14 -10.02
N MET A 71 11.90 25.84 -10.22
CA MET A 71 10.58 25.19 -10.19
C MET A 71 10.09 24.99 -8.76
N PRO A 72 8.75 24.93 -8.57
CA PRO A 72 8.19 24.51 -7.29
C PRO A 72 8.78 23.19 -6.79
N PRO A 73 8.98 23.02 -5.47
CA PRO A 73 9.66 21.85 -4.90
C PRO A 73 8.92 20.50 -5.13
N GLU A 74 7.63 20.54 -5.45
CA GLU A 74 6.81 19.37 -5.76
C GLU A 74 7.00 18.89 -7.21
N VAL A 75 7.70 19.64 -8.05
CA VAL A 75 7.99 19.29 -9.45
C VAL A 75 9.12 18.26 -9.49
N SER A 76 8.88 17.13 -10.14
CA SER A 76 9.89 16.14 -10.48
C SER A 76 10.02 16.04 -11.98
N ILE A 77 11.22 16.31 -12.48
CA ILE A 77 11.54 16.18 -13.91
C ILE A 77 12.26 14.85 -14.11
N ASP A 78 11.56 13.87 -14.66
CA ASP A 78 12.10 12.53 -14.88
C ASP A 78 13.04 12.50 -16.09
N ARG A 79 12.69 13.26 -17.14
CA ARG A 79 13.55 13.42 -18.33
C ARG A 79 13.53 14.86 -18.81
N ARG A 80 14.71 15.36 -19.18
CA ARG A 80 14.91 16.67 -19.78
C ARG A 80 15.62 16.53 -21.11
N THR A 81 15.03 17.11 -22.16
CA THR A 81 15.73 17.33 -23.44
C THR A 81 15.96 18.81 -23.64
N ASP A 82 17.06 19.15 -24.25
CA ASP A 82 17.47 20.51 -24.56
C ASP A 82 18.15 20.51 -25.92
N ALA A 83 17.61 21.23 -26.87
CA ALA A 83 18.09 21.29 -28.24
C ALA A 83 18.13 22.72 -28.77
N ASP A 84 19.08 23.00 -29.67
CA ASP A 84 19.09 24.25 -30.43
C ASP A 84 17.81 24.33 -31.26
N SER A 85 17.27 25.53 -31.38
CA SER A 85 16.07 25.83 -32.14
C SER A 85 16.28 27.08 -32.99
N ARG A 86 15.49 27.23 -34.04
CA ARG A 86 15.45 28.48 -34.79
C ARG A 86 14.61 29.51 -34.04
N PRO A 87 15.06 30.77 -33.94
CA PRO A 87 14.21 31.85 -33.45
C PRO A 87 12.90 31.92 -34.24
N LEU A 88 11.79 32.05 -33.53
CA LEU A 88 10.44 32.15 -34.12
C LEU A 88 10.01 33.60 -34.31
N GLY A 89 10.77 34.54 -33.74
CA GLY A 89 10.48 35.98 -33.81
C GLY A 89 9.23 36.39 -33.00
N VAL A 90 8.84 35.59 -31.99
CA VAL A 90 7.69 35.90 -31.15
C VAL A 90 7.98 37.07 -30.23
N GLN A 91 6.98 37.94 -30.00
CA GLN A 91 7.11 39.08 -29.09
C GLN A 91 6.67 38.65 -27.68
N GLY A 92 7.57 38.82 -26.71
CA GLY A 92 7.33 38.52 -25.30
C GLY A 92 7.22 37.03 -25.01
N PHE A 93 6.91 36.68 -23.76
CA PHE A 93 6.80 35.29 -23.32
C PHE A 93 5.36 34.94 -22.93
N SER A 94 4.78 33.87 -23.51
CA SER A 94 3.38 33.47 -23.34
C SER A 94 3.21 32.04 -22.88
N ILE A 95 2.10 31.79 -22.17
CA ILE A 95 1.62 30.40 -21.94
C ILE A 95 0.65 30.07 -23.06
N ARG A 96 0.98 29.07 -23.88
CA ARG A 96 0.13 28.64 -25.00
C ARG A 96 -0.89 27.57 -24.57
N PRO A 97 -2.00 27.41 -25.29
CA PRO A 97 -2.92 26.30 -25.12
C PRO A 97 -2.17 24.95 -25.18
N SER A 98 -2.65 24.01 -24.40
CA SER A 98 -2.06 22.67 -24.35
C SER A 98 -2.32 21.88 -25.61
N ARG A 99 -1.37 21.03 -26.00
CA ARG A 99 -1.45 20.16 -27.18
C ARG A 99 -1.87 18.75 -26.75
N GLY A 100 -2.91 18.22 -27.39
CA GLY A 100 -3.46 16.89 -27.10
C GLY A 100 -2.89 15.75 -27.91
N GLU A 101 -1.92 15.98 -28.80
CA GLU A 101 -1.34 15.02 -29.72
C GLU A 101 0.07 14.61 -29.31
N GLY A 102 0.48 13.37 -29.64
CA GLY A 102 1.81 12.82 -29.40
C GLY A 102 1.84 11.75 -28.30
N PRO A 103 3.03 11.14 -28.08
CA PRO A 103 3.20 10.09 -27.07
C PRO A 103 2.95 10.66 -25.67
N ARG A 104 2.26 9.90 -24.82
CA ARG A 104 1.92 10.32 -23.44
C ARG A 104 3.09 10.05 -22.49
N GLY A 105 3.71 11.10 -21.99
CA GLY A 105 4.83 11.03 -21.05
C GLY A 105 4.65 11.92 -19.81
N ALA A 106 3.51 12.63 -19.70
CA ALA A 106 3.19 13.44 -18.52
C ALA A 106 2.58 12.55 -17.43
N ASN A 107 3.13 12.64 -16.21
CA ASN A 107 2.52 12.05 -15.05
C ASN A 107 1.27 12.84 -14.64
N VAL A 108 0.25 12.12 -14.20
CA VAL A 108 -0.96 12.74 -13.65
C VAL A 108 -0.64 13.34 -12.29
N PRO A 109 -0.93 14.63 -12.07
CA PRO A 109 -0.62 15.27 -10.79
C PRO A 109 -1.49 14.69 -9.67
N VAL A 110 -0.88 14.53 -8.48
CA VAL A 110 -1.56 14.08 -7.27
C VAL A 110 -2.38 15.20 -6.63
N ASP A 111 -3.40 14.83 -5.84
CA ASP A 111 -4.13 15.81 -5.02
C ASP A 111 -3.23 16.36 -3.91
N LEU A 112 -3.21 17.68 -3.72
CA LEU A 112 -2.39 18.33 -2.72
C LEU A 112 -3.23 18.95 -1.61
N GLY A 113 -2.74 18.87 -0.38
CA GLY A 113 -3.31 19.56 0.78
C GLY A 113 -3.31 21.08 0.62
N ALA A 114 -4.16 21.77 1.38
CA ALA A 114 -4.25 23.22 1.32
C ALA A 114 -2.97 23.91 1.80
N CYS A 115 -2.39 24.78 1.00
CA CYS A 115 -1.19 25.53 1.36
C CYS A 115 -1.48 26.62 2.42
N ARG A 116 -0.42 27.07 3.10
CA ARG A 116 -0.52 28.07 4.17
C ARG A 116 -1.19 29.37 3.71
N ASP A 117 -0.90 29.84 2.50
CA ASP A 117 -1.47 31.05 1.94
C ASP A 117 -2.97 30.95 1.69
N CYS A 118 -3.43 29.83 1.07
CA CYS A 118 -4.84 29.58 0.86
C CYS A 118 -5.62 29.45 2.19
N LEU A 119 -5.01 28.84 3.20
CA LEU A 119 -5.59 28.79 4.55
C LEU A 119 -5.58 30.15 5.24
N ALA A 120 -4.60 31.02 4.99
CA ALA A 120 -4.55 32.38 5.50
C ALA A 120 -5.63 33.25 4.86
N GLU A 121 -5.73 33.26 3.52
CA GLU A 121 -6.77 34.01 2.77
C GLU A 121 -8.19 33.61 3.20
N SER A 122 -8.46 32.30 3.38
CA SER A 122 -9.77 31.84 3.84
C SER A 122 -10.19 32.40 5.21
N ARG A 123 -9.27 33.03 5.94
CA ARG A 123 -9.48 33.61 7.29
C ARG A 123 -9.40 35.15 7.32
N GLN A 124 -8.75 35.75 6.33
CA GLN A 124 -8.50 37.17 6.29
C GLN A 124 -9.81 37.95 6.07
N VAL A 125 -10.08 38.95 6.93
CA VAL A 125 -11.37 39.66 6.93
C VAL A 125 -11.60 40.42 5.63
N ALA A 126 -10.53 40.95 5.04
CA ALA A 126 -10.57 41.72 3.79
C ALA A 126 -10.51 40.87 2.52
N ASP A 127 -10.28 39.57 2.62
CA ASP A 127 -10.15 38.70 1.46
C ASP A 127 -11.52 38.26 0.91
N ARG A 128 -11.72 38.32 -0.41
CA ARG A 128 -12.95 37.91 -1.09
C ARG A 128 -13.24 36.41 -0.96
N ARG A 129 -12.25 35.58 -0.56
CA ARG A 129 -12.39 34.16 -0.26
C ARG A 129 -12.54 33.88 1.22
N ARG A 130 -12.77 34.90 2.05
CA ARG A 130 -13.03 34.69 3.49
C ARG A 130 -14.15 33.69 3.70
N GLY A 131 -13.83 32.62 4.43
CA GLY A 131 -14.77 31.54 4.72
C GLY A 131 -15.05 30.60 3.56
N TYR A 132 -14.49 30.84 2.35
CA TYR A 132 -14.74 29.97 1.21
C TYR A 132 -13.99 28.63 1.33
N PRO A 133 -14.70 27.48 1.40
CA PRO A 133 -14.12 26.19 1.76
C PRO A 133 -13.38 25.49 0.62
N PHE A 134 -13.39 26.04 -0.60
CA PHE A 134 -12.75 25.46 -1.78
C PHE A 134 -11.62 26.36 -2.33
N THR A 135 -11.08 27.24 -1.50
CA THR A 135 -9.94 28.11 -1.85
C THR A 135 -8.71 27.28 -2.22
N THR A 136 -8.17 27.50 -3.41
CA THR A 136 -6.98 26.80 -3.94
C THR A 136 -6.10 27.75 -4.76
N CYS A 137 -4.88 27.32 -5.09
CA CYS A 137 -3.97 27.99 -6.00
C CYS A 137 -3.19 26.97 -6.86
N THR A 138 -2.12 27.41 -7.55
CA THR A 138 -1.27 26.51 -8.34
C THR A 138 -0.54 25.46 -7.49
N ALA A 139 -0.26 25.75 -6.21
CA ALA A 139 0.51 24.90 -5.30
C ALA A 139 -0.34 23.95 -4.44
N CYS A 140 -1.68 24.00 -4.50
CA CYS A 140 -2.53 23.17 -3.61
C CYS A 140 -3.89 22.85 -4.23
N GLY A 141 -4.62 21.95 -3.57
CA GLY A 141 -5.98 21.54 -3.92
C GLY A 141 -6.06 20.29 -4.80
N PRO A 142 -7.27 19.94 -5.29
CA PRO A 142 -7.52 18.71 -6.03
C PRO A 142 -6.87 18.72 -7.42
N ARG A 143 -6.40 17.56 -7.85
CA ARG A 143 -5.79 17.27 -9.17
C ARG A 143 -6.30 15.94 -9.72
N TYR A 144 -5.81 14.81 -9.14
CA TYR A 144 -6.20 13.45 -9.54
C TYR A 144 -7.71 13.22 -9.39
N SER A 145 -8.27 13.65 -8.29
CA SER A 145 -9.71 13.46 -8.01
C SER A 145 -10.65 14.21 -8.96
N VAL A 146 -10.15 15.26 -9.64
CA VAL A 146 -10.98 16.11 -10.52
C VAL A 146 -10.64 15.99 -12.01
N ILE A 147 -9.50 15.36 -12.37
CA ILE A 147 -9.06 15.28 -13.78
C ILE A 147 -9.91 14.27 -14.57
N ALA A 148 -10.39 14.65 -15.74
CA ALA A 148 -11.06 13.75 -16.68
C ALA A 148 -10.09 13.19 -17.73
N ALA A 149 -9.17 13.99 -18.23
CA ALA A 149 -8.20 13.59 -19.26
C ALA A 149 -6.92 14.45 -19.20
N LEU A 150 -5.82 13.95 -19.77
CA LEU A 150 -4.59 14.70 -20.01
C LEU A 150 -4.67 15.48 -21.36
N PRO A 151 -3.93 16.58 -21.51
CA PRO A 151 -3.14 17.33 -20.51
C PRO A 151 -4.02 17.98 -19.43
N TYR A 152 -3.43 18.23 -18.25
CA TYR A 152 -4.13 18.83 -17.12
C TYR A 152 -4.47 20.32 -17.39
N ASP A 153 -5.71 20.56 -17.79
CA ASP A 153 -6.29 21.88 -18.00
C ASP A 153 -7.74 21.93 -17.52
N ARG A 154 -8.25 23.12 -17.12
CA ARG A 154 -9.58 23.31 -16.55
C ARG A 154 -10.72 22.64 -17.38
N PRO A 155 -10.79 22.77 -18.72
CA PRO A 155 -11.81 22.10 -19.53
C PRO A 155 -11.79 20.57 -19.47
N ARG A 156 -10.68 19.99 -18.99
CA ARG A 156 -10.50 18.53 -18.81
C ARG A 156 -10.55 18.11 -17.34
N THR A 157 -11.23 18.91 -16.52
CA THR A 157 -11.48 18.62 -15.10
C THR A 157 -12.95 18.85 -14.78
N SER A 158 -13.42 18.37 -13.62
CA SER A 158 -14.76 18.72 -13.12
C SER A 158 -14.97 20.20 -12.79
N MET A 159 -13.91 21.02 -12.89
CA MET A 159 -14.01 22.47 -12.75
C MET A 159 -14.54 23.16 -14.04
N LEU A 160 -14.70 22.41 -15.13
CA LEU A 160 -15.44 22.87 -16.33
C LEU A 160 -16.86 23.35 -15.98
N ASP A 161 -17.51 22.69 -15.01
CA ASP A 161 -18.88 23.02 -14.59
C ASP A 161 -19.00 24.38 -13.88
N PHE A 162 -17.86 25.05 -13.57
CA PHE A 162 -17.78 26.30 -12.83
C PHE A 162 -17.07 27.38 -13.65
N ALA A 163 -17.84 28.17 -14.40
CA ALA A 163 -17.31 29.33 -15.15
C ALA A 163 -16.71 30.36 -14.17
N MET A 164 -15.49 30.84 -14.45
CA MET A 164 -14.85 31.84 -13.61
C MET A 164 -15.58 33.20 -13.71
N CYS A 165 -15.81 33.87 -12.58
CA CYS A 165 -16.22 35.28 -12.55
C CYS A 165 -15.06 36.15 -13.04
N GLU A 166 -15.34 37.44 -13.35
CA GLU A 166 -14.36 38.38 -13.87
C GLU A 166 -13.12 38.49 -12.99
N ALA A 167 -13.28 38.59 -11.67
CA ALA A 167 -12.16 38.67 -10.73
C ALA A 167 -11.30 37.38 -10.71
N CYS A 168 -11.89 36.19 -10.80
CA CYS A 168 -11.14 34.93 -10.91
C CYS A 168 -10.45 34.78 -12.27
N ALA A 169 -11.06 35.29 -13.36
CA ALA A 169 -10.48 35.31 -14.68
C ALA A 169 -9.26 36.25 -14.73
N ALA A 170 -9.35 37.42 -14.10
CA ALA A 170 -8.25 38.36 -13.98
C ALA A 170 -7.04 37.76 -13.25
N GLU A 171 -7.23 37.14 -12.08
CA GLU A 171 -6.17 36.42 -11.36
C GLU A 171 -5.57 35.26 -12.19
N TYR A 172 -6.41 34.57 -12.94
CA TYR A 172 -5.96 33.45 -13.79
C TYR A 172 -5.05 33.96 -14.93
N ALA A 173 -5.28 35.19 -15.43
CA ALA A 173 -4.54 35.79 -16.51
C ALA A 173 -3.31 36.61 -16.04
N ASP A 174 -3.28 37.03 -14.76
CA ASP A 174 -2.19 37.88 -14.23
C ASP A 174 -0.97 37.02 -13.83
N ALA A 175 0.16 37.27 -14.48
CA ALA A 175 1.43 36.61 -14.19
C ALA A 175 1.98 36.91 -12.79
N GLY A 176 1.61 38.04 -12.19
CA GLY A 176 1.97 38.43 -10.83
C GLY A 176 1.17 37.67 -9.75
N ASP A 177 0.00 37.17 -10.11
CA ASP A 177 -0.85 36.46 -9.15
C ASP A 177 -0.41 34.99 -8.93
N ARG A 178 -0.55 34.51 -7.71
CA ARG A 178 -0.26 33.10 -7.34
C ARG A 178 -1.27 32.10 -7.94
N ARG A 179 -2.38 32.57 -8.51
CA ARG A 179 -3.38 31.79 -9.23
C ARG A 179 -3.24 31.86 -10.75
N PHE A 180 -2.15 32.47 -11.22
CA PHE A 180 -1.83 32.51 -12.65
C PHE A 180 -1.88 31.09 -13.25
N HIS A 181 -2.83 30.84 -14.17
CA HIS A 181 -3.14 29.54 -14.75
C HIS A 181 -3.47 28.40 -13.73
N SER A 182 -3.98 28.74 -12.54
CA SER A 182 -4.49 27.73 -11.61
C SER A 182 -5.81 27.12 -12.12
N GLN A 183 -5.79 25.85 -12.47
CA GLN A 183 -6.93 25.19 -13.12
C GLN A 183 -8.14 25.01 -12.19
N THR A 184 -7.91 25.01 -10.88
CA THR A 184 -8.93 24.90 -9.84
C THR A 184 -9.32 26.25 -9.23
N ASN A 185 -8.86 27.38 -9.80
CA ASN A 185 -9.20 28.73 -9.30
C ASN A 185 -10.70 28.95 -9.26
N SER A 186 -11.21 29.45 -8.13
CA SER A 186 -12.61 29.77 -7.89
C SER A 186 -12.78 30.62 -6.63
N CYS A 187 -13.96 31.17 -6.42
CA CYS A 187 -14.37 31.89 -5.21
C CYS A 187 -15.83 31.58 -4.84
N GLY A 188 -16.33 32.18 -3.79
CA GLY A 188 -17.71 31.95 -3.31
C GLY A 188 -18.79 32.32 -4.33
N GLU A 189 -18.48 33.16 -5.32
CA GLU A 189 -19.39 33.58 -6.39
C GLU A 189 -19.46 32.52 -7.50
N CYS A 190 -18.31 32.07 -8.02
CA CYS A 190 -18.22 31.27 -9.25
C CYS A 190 -17.84 29.80 -9.03
N GLY A 191 -17.48 29.41 -7.82
CA GLY A 191 -17.00 28.05 -7.54
C GLY A 191 -18.02 27.16 -6.88
N PRO A 192 -17.56 25.95 -6.47
CA PRO A 192 -18.40 24.97 -5.78
C PRO A 192 -19.11 25.53 -4.57
N ARG A 193 -20.34 25.08 -4.36
CA ARG A 193 -21.22 25.52 -3.28
C ARG A 193 -21.37 24.42 -2.24
N LEU A 194 -21.26 24.82 -0.96
CA LEU A 194 -21.45 23.95 0.19
C LEU A 194 -22.92 23.94 0.60
N ARG A 195 -23.40 22.76 1.00
CA ARG A 195 -24.73 22.59 1.60
C ARG A 195 -24.65 21.57 2.74
N PHE A 196 -25.48 21.73 3.73
CA PHE A 196 -25.72 20.72 4.75
C PHE A 196 -27.08 20.07 4.49
N VAL A 197 -27.12 18.76 4.58
CA VAL A 197 -28.32 17.92 4.45
C VAL A 197 -28.55 17.27 5.81
N ALA A 198 -29.63 17.64 6.49
CA ALA A 198 -30.01 17.01 7.75
C ALA A 198 -30.55 15.59 7.51
N GLU A 199 -30.60 14.77 8.55
CA GLU A 199 -31.22 13.43 8.50
C GLU A 199 -32.69 13.49 8.03
N SER A 200 -33.41 14.56 8.40
CA SER A 200 -34.79 14.84 7.96
C SER A 200 -34.92 15.15 6.46
N GLY A 201 -33.80 15.23 5.71
CA GLY A 201 -33.78 15.68 4.33
C GLY A 201 -33.82 17.21 4.15
N GLN A 202 -33.87 17.98 5.21
CA GLN A 202 -33.83 19.45 5.13
C GLN A 202 -32.44 19.92 4.67
N HIS A 203 -32.41 20.85 3.71
CA HIS A 203 -31.20 21.45 3.17
C HIS A 203 -30.95 22.84 3.77
N LEU A 204 -29.75 23.08 4.24
CA LEU A 204 -29.25 24.41 4.59
C LEU A 204 -28.19 24.84 3.56
N SER A 205 -28.45 25.95 2.90
CA SER A 205 -27.52 26.60 1.97
C SER A 205 -26.81 27.76 2.68
N GLY A 206 -25.61 28.06 2.30
CA GLY A 206 -24.77 29.06 2.98
C GLY A 206 -23.65 28.40 3.77
N VAL A 207 -22.41 28.89 3.57
CA VAL A 207 -21.21 28.23 4.13
C VAL A 207 -21.19 28.27 5.64
N ARG A 208 -21.56 29.39 6.26
CA ARG A 208 -21.57 29.56 7.72
C ARG A 208 -22.61 28.67 8.37
N GLU A 209 -23.80 28.67 7.84
CA GLU A 209 -24.97 27.93 8.32
C GLU A 209 -24.71 26.42 8.19
N ALA A 210 -24.20 25.98 7.04
CA ALA A 210 -23.85 24.60 6.77
C ALA A 210 -22.74 24.07 7.71
N ILE A 211 -21.68 24.85 7.94
CA ILE A 211 -20.62 24.48 8.87
C ILE A 211 -21.13 24.48 10.33
N ALA A 212 -21.95 25.46 10.71
CA ALA A 212 -22.53 25.50 12.06
C ALA A 212 -23.42 24.28 12.33
N ALA A 213 -24.28 23.91 11.39
CA ALA A 213 -25.10 22.71 11.48
C ALA A 213 -24.27 21.44 11.58
N ALA A 214 -23.25 21.30 10.71
CA ALA A 214 -22.33 20.17 10.72
C ALA A 214 -21.58 20.03 12.08
N VAL A 215 -21.09 21.14 12.62
CA VAL A 215 -20.44 21.16 13.95
C VAL A 215 -21.46 20.84 15.05
N GLY A 216 -22.72 21.24 14.88
CA GLY A 216 -23.81 20.87 15.77
C GLY A 216 -23.99 19.35 15.90
N VAL A 217 -23.93 18.63 14.78
CA VAL A 217 -23.94 17.14 14.74
C VAL A 217 -22.80 16.58 15.60
N ILE A 218 -21.56 17.02 15.35
CA ILE A 218 -20.38 16.55 16.09
C ILE A 218 -20.51 16.86 17.60
N ARG A 219 -21.00 18.05 17.96
CA ARG A 219 -21.17 18.47 19.38
C ARG A 219 -22.23 17.66 20.12
N ARG A 220 -23.25 17.16 19.44
CA ARG A 220 -24.22 16.21 20.03
C ARG A 220 -23.63 14.80 20.22
N GLY A 221 -22.42 14.53 19.70
CA GLY A 221 -21.78 13.21 19.76
C GLY A 221 -22.23 12.26 18.65
N GLU A 222 -22.83 12.81 17.60
CA GLU A 222 -23.26 12.08 16.42
C GLU A 222 -22.17 12.03 15.34
N VAL A 223 -22.31 11.12 14.37
CA VAL A 223 -21.41 11.00 13.22
C VAL A 223 -21.86 11.96 12.12
N LEU A 224 -20.92 12.72 11.56
CA LEU A 224 -21.14 13.63 10.42
C LEU A 224 -20.57 12.98 9.14
N ALA A 225 -21.34 12.93 8.06
CA ALA A 225 -20.82 12.63 6.73
C ALA A 225 -20.30 13.92 6.07
N VAL A 226 -19.12 13.86 5.45
CA VAL A 226 -18.50 15.00 4.74
C VAL A 226 -17.98 14.55 3.40
N LYS A 227 -18.36 15.25 2.33
CA LYS A 227 -17.76 15.05 1.02
C LYS A 227 -16.39 15.73 0.96
N GLY A 228 -15.33 14.93 0.95
CA GLY A 228 -13.95 15.38 0.89
C GLY A 228 -13.42 15.57 -0.55
N ILE A 229 -12.11 15.43 -0.72
CA ILE A 229 -11.45 15.48 -2.04
C ILE A 229 -11.75 14.21 -2.85
N GLY A 230 -11.53 13.04 -2.22
CA GLY A 230 -11.55 11.74 -2.89
C GLY A 230 -12.82 10.93 -2.68
N GLY A 231 -13.73 11.35 -1.83
CA GLY A 231 -14.95 10.63 -1.48
C GLY A 231 -15.62 11.20 -0.23
N TYR A 232 -16.70 10.54 0.21
CA TYR A 232 -17.33 10.84 1.49
C TYR A 232 -16.54 10.24 2.64
N GLN A 233 -16.43 10.99 3.72
CA GLN A 233 -15.77 10.61 4.96
C GLN A 233 -16.75 10.73 6.12
N TRP A 234 -16.60 9.91 7.15
CA TRP A 234 -17.32 10.03 8.41
C TRP A 234 -16.43 10.67 9.45
N LEU A 235 -16.96 11.70 10.12
CA LEU A 235 -16.30 12.45 11.17
C LEU A 235 -17.06 12.30 12.47
N ALA A 236 -16.34 12.10 13.59
CA ALA A 236 -16.89 12.05 14.93
C ALA A 236 -15.93 12.70 15.94
N ASP A 237 -16.43 13.08 17.11
CA ASP A 237 -15.59 13.55 18.22
C ASP A 237 -14.70 12.39 18.73
N ALA A 238 -13.39 12.50 18.51
CA ALA A 238 -12.43 11.48 18.88
C ALA A 238 -12.23 11.34 20.41
N THR A 239 -12.75 12.29 21.21
CA THR A 239 -12.63 12.30 22.68
C THR A 239 -13.84 11.70 23.39
N ARG A 240 -14.89 11.30 22.65
CA ARG A 240 -16.13 10.74 23.20
C ARG A 240 -16.30 9.28 22.83
N ASP A 241 -16.26 8.38 23.80
CA ASP A 241 -16.44 6.94 23.58
C ASP A 241 -17.72 6.60 22.81
N GLN A 242 -18.85 7.23 23.18
CA GLN A 242 -20.13 6.99 22.52
C GLN A 242 -20.12 7.37 21.03
N ALA A 243 -19.46 8.47 20.65
CA ALA A 243 -19.37 8.93 19.26
C ALA A 243 -18.49 7.97 18.43
N VAL A 244 -17.36 7.54 19.01
CA VAL A 244 -16.45 6.58 18.36
C VAL A 244 -17.10 5.21 18.24
N ALA A 245 -17.80 4.73 19.29
CA ALA A 245 -18.54 3.47 19.26
C ALA A 245 -19.67 3.48 18.22
N SER A 246 -20.42 4.58 18.08
CA SER A 246 -21.43 4.73 17.03
C SER A 246 -20.81 4.65 15.64
N LEU A 247 -19.72 5.38 15.39
CA LEU A 247 -18.99 5.32 14.13
C LEU A 247 -18.48 3.91 13.83
N ARG A 248 -17.97 3.17 14.83
CA ARG A 248 -17.54 1.76 14.66
C ARG A 248 -18.70 0.85 14.27
N ARG A 249 -19.87 0.97 14.90
CA ARG A 249 -21.07 0.19 14.51
C ARG A 249 -21.44 0.46 13.05
N MET A 250 -21.43 1.71 12.60
CA MET A 250 -21.67 2.08 11.21
C MET A 250 -20.65 1.45 10.26
N LYS A 251 -19.40 1.23 10.70
CA LYS A 251 -18.36 0.56 9.93
C LYS A 251 -18.42 -0.99 9.99
N GLY A 252 -19.42 -1.56 10.63
CA GLY A 252 -19.55 -3.02 10.78
C GLY A 252 -18.94 -3.59 12.05
N GLY A 253 -18.65 -2.75 13.06
CA GLY A 253 -18.26 -3.15 14.40
C GLY A 253 -16.83 -3.66 14.56
N ARG A 254 -15.95 -3.51 13.54
CA ARG A 254 -14.55 -3.97 13.61
C ARG A 254 -13.65 -3.02 14.41
N GLU A 255 -12.62 -3.57 15.05
CA GLU A 255 -11.68 -2.88 15.94
C GLU A 255 -10.51 -2.18 15.22
N LYS A 256 -10.51 -2.10 13.89
CA LYS A 256 -9.43 -1.48 13.12
C LYS A 256 -9.16 -0.04 13.59
N PRO A 257 -7.89 0.38 13.76
CA PRO A 257 -7.55 1.73 14.21
C PRO A 257 -8.16 2.81 13.32
N LEU A 258 -8.60 3.88 13.94
CA LEU A 258 -9.21 5.04 13.27
C LEU A 258 -8.20 6.20 13.22
N ALA A 259 -8.17 6.91 12.09
CA ALA A 259 -7.35 8.10 11.96
C ALA A 259 -8.01 9.31 12.64
N VAL A 260 -7.17 10.21 13.19
CA VAL A 260 -7.60 11.42 13.89
C VAL A 260 -7.07 12.65 13.18
N MET A 261 -7.96 13.54 12.82
CA MET A 261 -7.63 14.86 12.28
C MET A 261 -7.52 15.86 13.42
N VAL A 262 -6.40 16.58 13.48
CA VAL A 262 -6.16 17.66 14.44
C VAL A 262 -5.87 18.97 13.72
N ARG A 263 -6.16 20.08 14.37
CA ARG A 263 -6.09 21.42 13.79
C ARG A 263 -4.72 21.82 13.24
N ASP A 264 -3.64 21.44 13.93
CA ASP A 264 -2.27 21.83 13.61
C ASP A 264 -1.25 20.88 14.29
N ARG A 265 0.04 21.07 14.04
CA ARG A 265 1.13 20.27 14.64
C ARG A 265 1.17 20.34 16.17
N ARG A 266 0.79 21.47 16.78
CA ARG A 266 0.71 21.59 18.23
C ARG A 266 -0.34 20.65 18.79
N ALA A 267 -1.54 20.68 18.21
CA ALA A 267 -2.61 19.76 18.61
C ALA A 267 -2.27 18.30 18.33
N ALA A 268 -1.41 18.01 17.31
CA ALA A 268 -0.89 16.66 17.11
C ALA A 268 -0.02 16.20 18.29
N GLY A 269 0.83 17.09 18.84
CA GLY A 269 1.65 16.80 20.01
C GLY A 269 0.87 16.60 21.32
N GLU A 270 -0.41 17.01 21.37
CA GLU A 270 -1.29 16.75 22.52
C GLU A 270 -1.84 15.31 22.53
N ILE A 271 -1.82 14.62 21.39
CA ILE A 271 -2.38 13.27 21.24
C ILE A 271 -1.34 12.20 20.88
N ALA A 272 -0.20 12.58 20.29
CA ALA A 272 0.84 11.68 19.81
C ALA A 272 2.24 12.29 20.00
N GLU A 273 3.27 11.46 20.04
CA GLU A 273 4.67 11.87 20.02
C GLU A 273 5.05 12.25 18.58
N VAL A 274 5.37 13.52 18.35
CA VAL A 274 5.65 14.05 17.02
C VAL A 274 7.10 14.48 16.93
N GLY A 275 7.93 13.63 16.31
CA GLY A 275 9.31 13.97 15.97
C GLY A 275 9.40 15.05 14.86
N GLU A 276 10.59 15.55 14.60
CA GLU A 276 10.80 16.60 13.58
C GLU A 276 10.46 16.08 12.18
N THR A 277 10.94 14.88 11.83
CA THR A 277 10.66 14.23 10.55
C THR A 277 9.18 13.93 10.39
N ASP A 278 8.51 13.38 11.42
CA ASP A 278 7.08 13.13 11.41
C ASP A 278 6.27 14.40 11.20
N GLY A 279 6.66 15.47 11.92
CA GLY A 279 6.04 16.78 11.77
C GLY A 279 6.22 17.38 10.39
N SER A 280 7.33 17.10 9.72
CA SER A 280 7.58 17.51 8.34
C SER A 280 6.70 16.71 7.36
N ILE A 281 6.55 15.39 7.58
CA ILE A 281 5.65 14.54 6.77
C ILE A 281 4.18 14.97 6.95
N LEU A 282 3.73 15.21 8.18
CA LEU A 282 2.38 15.70 8.49
C LEU A 282 2.04 17.01 7.76
N ALA A 283 3.00 17.94 7.71
CA ALA A 283 2.83 19.24 7.10
C ALA A 283 3.20 19.28 5.60
N SER A 284 3.57 18.13 5.02
CA SER A 284 3.93 18.05 3.59
C SER A 284 2.71 18.33 2.70
N PRO A 285 2.92 18.75 1.44
CA PRO A 285 1.83 18.95 0.48
C PRO A 285 0.98 17.69 0.23
N ALA A 286 1.54 16.50 0.40
CA ALA A 286 0.80 15.24 0.31
C ALA A 286 -0.25 15.11 1.43
N ASN A 287 0.02 15.69 2.61
CA ASN A 287 -0.87 15.70 3.78
C ASN A 287 -1.43 14.29 4.09
N PRO A 288 -0.57 13.29 4.33
CA PRO A 288 -1.00 11.92 4.60
C PRO A 288 -1.46 11.74 6.06
N ILE A 289 -2.07 10.59 6.33
CA ILE A 289 -2.20 10.06 7.69
C ILE A 289 -0.82 9.51 8.08
N VAL A 290 -0.27 9.99 9.20
CA VAL A 290 1.00 9.51 9.75
C VAL A 290 0.71 8.69 11.01
N VAL A 291 1.21 7.45 11.05
CA VAL A 291 1.07 6.56 12.22
C VAL A 291 2.17 6.92 13.23
N LEU A 292 1.77 7.39 14.41
CA LEU A 292 2.65 7.93 15.46
C LEU A 292 2.42 7.22 16.79
N PRO A 293 3.43 7.14 17.67
CA PRO A 293 3.22 6.70 19.05
C PRO A 293 2.21 7.61 19.76
N ARG A 294 1.29 7.01 20.51
CA ARG A 294 0.25 7.74 21.25
C ARG A 294 0.85 8.33 22.52
N GLN A 295 0.50 9.59 22.84
CA GLN A 295 0.83 10.19 24.15
C GLN A 295 0.10 9.48 25.29
N GLY A 296 0.80 9.21 26.38
CA GLY A 296 0.20 8.61 27.58
C GLY A 296 -0.92 9.43 28.20
N THR A 297 -0.89 10.76 28.04
CA THR A 297 -1.91 11.71 28.52
C THR A 297 -2.95 12.08 27.45
N SER A 298 -2.97 11.35 26.33
CA SER A 298 -3.86 11.62 25.19
C SER A 298 -5.33 11.64 25.60
N PRO A 299 -6.11 12.68 25.25
CA PRO A 299 -7.54 12.79 25.57
C PRO A 299 -8.43 11.92 24.66
N LEU A 300 -7.84 11.15 23.75
CA LEU A 300 -8.59 10.31 22.81
C LEU A 300 -9.29 9.17 23.53
N SER A 301 -10.50 8.86 23.08
CA SER A 301 -11.20 7.61 23.43
C SER A 301 -10.28 6.40 23.21
N ALA A 302 -10.33 5.43 24.11
CA ALA A 302 -9.61 4.17 23.98
C ALA A 302 -10.00 3.42 22.69
N GLU A 303 -11.26 3.57 22.29
CA GLU A 303 -11.82 2.99 21.07
C GLU A 303 -11.15 3.47 19.78
N VAL A 304 -10.43 4.60 19.77
CA VAL A 304 -9.78 5.14 18.56
C VAL A 304 -8.63 4.24 18.11
N ALA A 305 -7.80 3.81 19.05
CA ALA A 305 -6.57 3.06 18.75
C ALA A 305 -6.80 1.53 18.61
N GLY A 306 -7.92 0.99 19.09
CA GLY A 306 -8.19 -0.46 19.02
C GLY A 306 -7.16 -1.30 19.78
N GLY A 307 -6.67 -0.82 20.92
CA GLY A 307 -5.67 -1.50 21.76
C GLY A 307 -4.22 -1.25 21.36
N LEU A 308 -3.95 -0.47 20.31
CA LEU A 308 -2.57 -0.16 19.86
C LEU A 308 -1.97 1.01 20.66
N ASP A 309 -0.65 1.02 20.74
CA ASP A 309 0.18 2.11 21.27
C ASP A 309 0.35 3.29 20.31
N THR A 310 -0.17 3.15 19.09
CA THR A 310 -0.06 4.12 18.01
C THR A 310 -1.40 4.69 17.60
N VAL A 311 -1.39 5.87 16.99
CA VAL A 311 -2.55 6.53 16.41
C VAL A 311 -2.21 7.13 15.04
N GLY A 312 -3.11 6.98 14.08
CA GLY A 312 -3.01 7.67 12.79
C GLY A 312 -3.41 9.13 12.93
N VAL A 313 -2.51 10.07 12.67
CA VAL A 313 -2.74 11.51 12.79
C VAL A 313 -2.69 12.17 11.41
N MET A 314 -3.60 13.09 11.14
CA MET A 314 -3.56 13.92 9.94
C MET A 314 -3.90 15.38 10.24
N LEU A 315 -3.40 16.29 9.41
CA LEU A 315 -3.81 17.69 9.39
C LEU A 315 -4.97 17.87 8.39
N PRO A 316 -5.75 18.97 8.51
CA PRO A 316 -6.88 19.23 7.61
C PRO A 316 -6.43 19.36 6.15
N PRO A 317 -6.87 18.48 5.23
CA PRO A 317 -6.39 18.50 3.84
C PRO A 317 -6.99 19.62 2.99
N THR A 318 -8.08 20.25 3.45
CA THR A 318 -8.75 21.34 2.70
C THR A 318 -9.15 22.47 3.63
N PRO A 319 -9.44 23.67 3.08
CA PRO A 319 -10.02 24.74 3.90
C PRO A 319 -11.36 24.35 4.55
N LEU A 320 -12.15 23.45 3.94
CA LEU A 320 -13.36 22.88 4.54
C LEU A 320 -13.05 22.12 5.82
N HIS A 321 -12.11 21.18 5.77
CA HIS A 321 -11.69 20.39 6.93
C HIS A 321 -11.07 21.28 8.02
N MET A 322 -10.31 22.30 7.63
CA MET A 322 -9.76 23.29 8.56
C MET A 322 -10.87 24.07 9.27
N ALA A 323 -11.91 24.48 8.54
CA ALA A 323 -13.06 25.20 9.11
C ALA A 323 -13.82 24.31 10.12
N LEU A 324 -14.05 23.04 9.77
CA LEU A 324 -14.68 22.05 10.67
C LEU A 324 -13.83 21.78 11.91
N SER A 325 -12.54 21.48 11.76
CA SER A 325 -11.63 21.20 12.86
C SER A 325 -11.53 22.37 13.85
N ARG A 326 -11.48 23.61 13.34
CA ARG A 326 -11.46 24.82 14.18
C ARG A 326 -12.78 25.05 14.91
N ALA A 327 -13.91 24.92 14.21
CA ALA A 327 -15.23 25.15 14.79
C ALA A 327 -15.63 24.05 15.79
N ALA A 328 -15.18 22.82 15.59
CA ALA A 328 -15.33 21.73 16.54
C ALA A 328 -14.47 21.96 17.80
N GLY A 329 -13.23 22.48 17.64
CA GLY A 329 -12.32 22.82 18.73
C GLY A 329 -11.70 21.61 19.44
N ARG A 330 -11.73 20.43 18.82
CA ARG A 330 -11.27 19.16 19.38
C ARG A 330 -10.78 18.19 18.29
N PRO A 331 -10.01 17.13 18.64
CA PRO A 331 -9.65 16.08 17.71
C PRO A 331 -10.88 15.39 17.12
N LEU A 332 -10.86 15.10 15.82
CA LEU A 332 -11.95 14.44 15.11
C LEU A 332 -11.46 13.11 14.52
N VAL A 333 -12.16 12.02 14.77
CA VAL A 333 -12.01 10.83 13.94
C VAL A 333 -12.37 11.20 12.50
N VAL A 334 -11.55 10.76 11.54
CA VAL A 334 -11.83 10.86 10.09
C VAL A 334 -11.56 9.51 9.44
N THR A 335 -12.57 8.95 8.82
CA THR A 335 -12.48 7.67 8.11
C THR A 335 -13.33 7.71 6.84
N SER A 336 -13.03 6.84 5.86
CA SER A 336 -13.87 6.67 4.66
C SER A 336 -15.32 6.34 5.05
N GLY A 337 -16.28 6.95 4.35
CA GLY A 337 -17.72 6.88 4.66
C GLY A 337 -18.43 5.61 4.17
N ASN A 338 -17.76 4.45 4.25
CA ASN A 338 -18.22 3.14 3.80
C ASN A 338 -18.21 2.13 4.94
N VAL A 339 -18.99 1.07 4.81
CA VAL A 339 -18.82 -0.15 5.61
C VAL A 339 -17.46 -0.77 5.25
N GLU A 340 -16.79 -1.37 6.22
CA GLU A 340 -15.46 -1.94 5.99
C GLU A 340 -15.51 -3.09 4.96
N GLY A 341 -14.56 -3.07 4.01
CA GLY A 341 -14.50 -3.98 2.87
C GLY A 341 -15.21 -3.45 1.62
N GLU A 342 -15.95 -2.35 1.72
CA GLU A 342 -16.55 -1.67 0.58
C GLU A 342 -15.67 -0.51 0.09
N PRO A 343 -15.81 -0.06 -1.16
CA PRO A 343 -15.09 1.10 -1.67
C PRO A 343 -15.67 2.41 -1.13
N ILE A 344 -14.82 3.46 -1.06
CA ILE A 344 -15.25 4.80 -0.63
C ILE A 344 -16.36 5.33 -1.56
N PRO A 345 -17.53 5.78 -1.02
CA PRO A 345 -18.57 6.42 -1.79
C PRO A 345 -18.13 7.82 -2.25
N TYR A 346 -18.49 8.23 -3.48
CA TYR A 346 -18.03 9.50 -4.05
C TYR A 346 -19.05 10.22 -4.92
N ARG A 347 -20.09 9.49 -5.36
CA ARG A 347 -21.22 10.05 -6.11
C ARG A 347 -22.15 10.75 -5.12
N ARG A 348 -23.39 10.99 -5.42
CA ARG A 348 -24.31 11.72 -4.55
C ARG A 348 -24.63 10.92 -3.28
N TRP A 349 -24.64 11.57 -2.12
CA TRP A 349 -25.12 10.97 -0.88
C TRP A 349 -26.63 10.72 -0.98
N PRO A 350 -27.13 9.49 -0.81
CA PRO A 350 -28.55 9.19 -0.84
C PRO A 350 -29.20 9.74 0.45
N ALA A 351 -30.08 10.73 0.31
CA ALA A 351 -30.96 11.13 1.40
C ALA A 351 -32.02 10.02 1.59
N GLY A 352 -31.90 9.20 2.63
CA GLY A 352 -32.93 8.25 3.04
C GLY A 352 -32.69 6.78 2.72
N GLU A 353 -31.66 6.38 1.95
CA GLU A 353 -31.38 4.97 1.68
C GLU A 353 -29.93 4.63 2.00
N CYS A 354 -29.73 3.59 2.81
CA CYS A 354 -28.42 2.95 2.99
C CYS A 354 -28.14 2.03 1.79
N HIS A 355 -28.03 2.57 0.59
CA HIS A 355 -27.59 1.82 -0.58
C HIS A 355 -26.35 2.46 -1.17
N VAL A 356 -25.23 1.77 -0.99
CA VAL A 356 -24.07 1.86 -1.84
C VAL A 356 -24.50 1.27 -3.19
N GLY A 357 -24.68 2.09 -4.23
CA GLY A 357 -24.95 1.51 -5.56
C GLY A 357 -25.97 2.20 -6.46
N ASP A 358 -26.25 3.49 -6.30
CA ASP A 358 -26.97 4.22 -7.35
C ASP A 358 -25.98 4.99 -8.23
N ASP A 359 -25.86 4.57 -9.48
CA ASP A 359 -24.91 5.13 -10.46
C ASP A 359 -25.33 6.48 -11.04
N GLY A 360 -26.41 7.07 -10.53
CA GLY A 360 -26.88 8.39 -10.98
C GLY A 360 -27.29 8.44 -12.47
N SER A 361 -27.32 7.29 -13.17
CA SER A 361 -27.64 7.22 -14.60
C SER A 361 -29.13 7.16 -14.90
N GLY A 362 -30.02 7.37 -13.95
CA GLY A 362 -31.48 7.45 -14.19
C GLY A 362 -32.14 6.23 -14.89
N ARG A 363 -31.41 5.13 -14.98
CA ARG A 363 -31.90 3.86 -15.53
C ARG A 363 -32.23 2.92 -14.38
N THR A 364 -33.49 2.96 -13.95
CA THR A 364 -34.09 1.87 -13.22
C THR A 364 -34.00 0.61 -14.09
N ARG A 365 -33.09 -0.28 -13.76
CA ARG A 365 -33.14 -1.64 -14.31
C ARG A 365 -34.25 -2.38 -13.58
N SER A 366 -35.46 -2.38 -14.17
CA SER A 366 -36.46 -3.38 -13.85
C SER A 366 -35.89 -4.74 -14.22
N ALA A 367 -35.83 -5.67 -13.26
CA ALA A 367 -35.54 -7.06 -13.52
C ALA A 367 -36.69 -7.64 -14.38
N SER A 368 -36.51 -7.71 -15.69
CA SER A 368 -37.30 -8.57 -16.56
C SER A 368 -36.34 -9.52 -17.29
N ALA A 369 -36.21 -10.71 -16.74
CA ALA A 369 -35.65 -11.84 -17.42
C ALA A 369 -36.70 -12.32 -18.47
N ALA A 370 -36.35 -12.27 -19.75
CA ALA A 370 -36.89 -13.15 -20.77
C ALA A 370 -35.98 -13.11 -22.01
N GLY A 371 -35.13 -14.06 -22.17
CA GLY A 371 -34.50 -14.45 -23.41
C GLY A 371 -35.05 -15.81 -23.85
N PRO A 372 -35.12 -16.13 -25.15
CA PRO A 372 -36.03 -17.13 -25.67
C PRO A 372 -35.55 -18.58 -25.47
N ALA A 373 -36.53 -19.45 -25.19
CA ALA A 373 -36.37 -20.89 -25.10
C ALA A 373 -35.95 -21.50 -26.44
N GLN A 374 -34.92 -22.40 -26.37
CA GLN A 374 -34.80 -23.47 -27.36
C GLN A 374 -35.03 -24.81 -26.67
N THR A 375 -36.03 -25.50 -27.24
CA THR A 375 -36.53 -26.82 -26.90
C THR A 375 -35.51 -27.91 -27.26
N GLY A 376 -35.24 -28.81 -26.32
CA GLY A 376 -34.50 -30.06 -26.56
C GLY A 376 -34.78 -31.05 -25.44
N THR A 377 -35.52 -32.10 -25.76
CA THR A 377 -36.14 -33.13 -24.92
C THR A 377 -35.19 -34.21 -24.41
N ARG A 378 -35.57 -34.80 -23.22
CA ARG A 378 -35.27 -36.17 -22.66
C ARG A 378 -33.95 -36.27 -21.87
N ALA A 379 -33.88 -37.06 -20.75
CA ALA A 379 -34.76 -37.99 -20.08
C ALA A 379 -34.38 -38.14 -18.62
N GLU A 380 -35.31 -38.63 -17.81
CA GLU A 380 -35.27 -38.97 -16.39
C GLU A 380 -34.23 -39.98 -15.99
N THR A 381 -33.71 -39.85 -14.76
CA THR A 381 -33.67 -40.86 -13.63
C THR A 381 -32.79 -40.21 -12.55
N GLY A 382 -33.25 -39.88 -11.40
CA GLY A 382 -33.64 -40.60 -10.21
C GLY A 382 -32.46 -40.86 -9.31
N THR A 383 -32.27 -40.05 -8.22
CA THR A 383 -32.28 -40.52 -6.83
C THR A 383 -31.92 -39.35 -5.87
N ARG A 384 -32.83 -39.13 -4.94
CA ARG A 384 -32.67 -38.30 -3.74
C ARG A 384 -31.58 -38.82 -2.83
N ALA A 385 -30.73 -37.93 -2.32
CA ALA A 385 -30.14 -38.04 -0.99
C ALA A 385 -30.09 -36.64 -0.38
N GLU A 386 -31.01 -36.39 0.53
CA GLU A 386 -31.04 -35.26 1.44
C GLU A 386 -29.89 -35.41 2.45
N THR A 387 -28.95 -34.48 2.46
CA THR A 387 -28.21 -34.13 3.66
C THR A 387 -28.24 -32.63 3.80
N GLY A 388 -29.18 -32.18 4.62
CA GLY A 388 -29.29 -30.78 5.04
C GLY A 388 -28.10 -30.43 5.93
N VAL A 389 -27.28 -29.50 5.47
CA VAL A 389 -26.51 -28.61 6.32
C VAL A 389 -26.97 -27.22 5.99
N GLY A 390 -27.91 -26.72 6.77
CA GLY A 390 -28.38 -25.35 6.74
C GLY A 390 -27.24 -24.42 7.13
N ALA A 391 -26.67 -23.75 6.14
CA ALA A 391 -25.91 -22.53 6.36
C ALA A 391 -26.92 -21.44 6.73
N GLN A 392 -27.08 -21.17 8.03
CA GLN A 392 -27.76 -19.98 8.51
C GLN A 392 -26.89 -18.75 8.16
N THR A 393 -27.10 -18.23 6.94
CA THR A 393 -26.75 -16.85 6.63
C THR A 393 -27.96 -15.97 6.97
N GLY A 394 -28.31 -15.97 8.25
CA GLY A 394 -29.27 -15.05 8.82
C GLY A 394 -28.54 -13.94 9.57
N VAL A 395 -27.91 -13.03 8.84
CA VAL A 395 -27.72 -11.67 9.38
C VAL A 395 -29.00 -10.94 9.06
N GLY A 396 -29.89 -10.92 10.04
CA GLY A 396 -31.18 -10.27 9.96
C GLY A 396 -31.04 -8.82 9.58
N ALA A 397 -31.87 -8.38 8.67
CA ALA A 397 -32.12 -7.00 8.26
C ALA A 397 -32.84 -6.23 9.41
N GLU A 398 -32.29 -6.25 10.64
CA GLU A 398 -32.81 -5.52 11.80
C GLU A 398 -31.70 -4.92 12.66
N THR A 399 -30.89 -4.01 12.07
CA THR A 399 -30.20 -2.95 12.83
C THR A 399 -29.95 -1.74 11.92
N CYS A 400 -31.00 -1.16 11.39
CA CYS A 400 -30.96 0.18 10.80
C CYS A 400 -30.97 1.23 11.92
N GLY A 401 -29.96 1.21 12.83
CA GLY A 401 -29.91 2.06 14.02
C GLY A 401 -28.98 3.26 13.95
N ASP A 402 -27.84 3.12 13.30
CA ASP A 402 -26.82 4.18 13.29
C ASP A 402 -26.65 4.76 11.88
N ARG A 403 -27.17 5.99 11.67
CA ARG A 403 -26.96 6.79 10.46
C ARG A 403 -26.19 8.06 10.83
N PRO A 404 -25.51 8.72 9.87
CA PRO A 404 -24.96 10.04 10.11
C PRO A 404 -26.09 11.02 10.49
N GLY A 405 -25.89 11.82 11.53
CA GLY A 405 -26.85 12.89 11.95
C GLY A 405 -26.97 14.04 10.95
N GLY A 406 -26.23 13.97 9.85
CA GLY A 406 -26.29 14.88 8.71
C GLY A 406 -25.12 14.71 7.76
N CYS A 407 -25.22 15.33 6.58
CA CYS A 407 -24.21 15.30 5.54
C CYS A 407 -23.80 16.70 5.11
N LEU A 408 -22.51 17.00 5.10
CA LEU A 408 -21.93 18.20 4.52
C LEU A 408 -21.46 17.88 3.11
N ASP A 409 -22.20 18.34 2.11
CA ASP A 409 -22.04 18.01 0.69
C ASP A 409 -21.72 19.26 -0.15
N HIS A 410 -21.21 19.05 -1.35
CA HIS A 410 -20.95 20.10 -2.33
C HIS A 410 -21.15 19.59 -3.76
N ASP A 411 -21.35 20.50 -4.70
CA ASP A 411 -21.69 20.22 -6.09
C ASP A 411 -20.50 19.92 -7.00
N ARG A 412 -19.23 20.07 -6.54
CA ARG A 412 -18.06 19.65 -7.32
C ARG A 412 -18.05 18.14 -7.46
N ARG A 413 -18.03 17.65 -8.70
CA ARG A 413 -17.93 16.22 -9.00
C ARG A 413 -16.55 15.68 -8.65
N ILE A 414 -16.49 14.53 -8.00
CA ILE A 414 -15.30 13.71 -7.88
C ILE A 414 -15.27 12.80 -9.11
N VAL A 415 -14.26 12.93 -9.95
CA VAL A 415 -14.10 12.13 -11.17
C VAL A 415 -13.46 10.79 -10.83
N ARG A 416 -12.47 10.80 -9.95
CA ARG A 416 -11.75 9.61 -9.48
C ARG A 416 -11.75 9.57 -7.96
N PRO A 417 -12.44 8.60 -7.38
CA PRO A 417 -12.38 8.41 -5.93
C PRO A 417 -11.01 7.92 -5.49
N ILE A 418 -10.60 8.34 -4.29
CA ILE A 418 -9.31 7.99 -3.71
C ILE A 418 -9.36 8.13 -2.19
N ASP A 419 -8.87 7.10 -1.49
CA ASP A 419 -8.69 7.11 -0.04
C ASP A 419 -7.45 7.91 0.38
N ASP A 420 -7.39 8.29 1.66
CA ASP A 420 -6.22 8.97 2.21
C ASP A 420 -5.01 8.03 2.29
N SER A 421 -3.82 8.55 1.96
CA SER A 421 -2.57 7.83 2.16
C SER A 421 -2.28 7.62 3.64
N VAL A 422 -1.70 6.46 3.97
CA VAL A 422 -1.20 6.14 5.31
C VAL A 422 0.29 5.87 5.22
N VAL A 423 1.07 6.54 6.06
CA VAL A 423 2.52 6.38 6.13
C VAL A 423 3.00 6.20 7.57
N ARG A 424 4.16 5.60 7.73
CA ARG A 424 4.84 5.45 9.02
C ARG A 424 6.34 5.70 8.84
N LEU A 425 7.00 6.25 9.85
CA LEU A 425 8.45 6.33 9.88
C LEU A 425 9.01 5.02 10.46
N ILE A 426 9.84 4.33 9.69
CA ILE A 426 10.51 3.07 10.08
C ILE A 426 11.98 3.19 9.67
N ALA A 427 12.90 3.01 10.61
CA ALA A 427 14.36 3.15 10.39
C ALA A 427 14.70 4.45 9.64
N ASP A 428 14.16 5.58 10.12
CA ASP A 428 14.32 6.94 9.58
C ASP A 428 13.86 7.12 8.12
N ARG A 429 13.06 6.18 7.60
CA ARG A 429 12.47 6.23 6.25
C ARG A 429 10.96 6.33 6.33
N ARG A 430 10.36 7.16 5.45
CA ARG A 430 8.92 7.17 5.24
C ARG A 430 8.50 5.90 4.49
N VAL A 431 7.78 5.02 5.17
CA VAL A 431 7.19 3.81 4.59
C VAL A 431 5.71 4.04 4.30
N THR A 432 5.29 3.78 3.06
CA THR A 432 3.91 3.89 2.64
C THR A 432 3.16 2.60 2.98
N LEU A 433 2.22 2.67 3.91
CA LEU A 433 1.36 1.54 4.28
C LEU A 433 0.15 1.43 3.34
N ARG A 434 -0.37 2.58 2.90
CA ARG A 434 -1.45 2.69 1.92
C ARG A 434 -1.17 3.84 0.96
N LEU A 435 -1.10 3.55 -0.34
CA LEU A 435 -0.89 4.53 -1.38
C LEU A 435 -2.23 5.13 -1.80
N GLY A 436 -2.46 6.38 -1.50
CA GLY A 436 -3.73 7.09 -1.75
C GLY A 436 -3.54 8.57 -2.05
N ARG A 437 -4.46 9.41 -1.61
CA ARG A 437 -4.45 10.87 -1.82
C ARG A 437 -3.12 11.49 -1.40
N GLY A 438 -2.59 12.32 -2.27
CA GLY A 438 -1.33 13.03 -2.07
C GLY A 438 -0.09 12.26 -2.52
N LEU A 439 -0.19 10.93 -2.69
CA LEU A 439 0.92 10.07 -3.11
C LEU A 439 0.62 9.28 -4.40
N ALA A 440 -0.66 8.98 -4.67
CA ALA A 440 -1.08 8.26 -5.88
C ALA A 440 -1.68 9.21 -6.95
N PRO A 441 -1.50 8.88 -8.26
CA PRO A 441 -0.71 7.79 -8.80
C PRO A 441 0.79 8.02 -8.66
N LEU A 442 1.56 6.96 -8.38
CA LEU A 442 2.99 7.01 -8.16
C LEU A 442 3.75 6.64 -9.44
N ALA A 443 4.62 7.52 -9.92
CA ALA A 443 5.55 7.20 -10.99
C ALA A 443 6.57 6.16 -10.50
N LEU A 444 6.76 5.09 -11.29
CA LEU A 444 7.68 4.01 -10.97
C LEU A 444 9.06 4.28 -11.59
N PRO A 445 10.16 4.16 -10.81
CA PRO A 445 11.49 4.59 -11.21
C PRO A 445 12.21 3.56 -12.09
N PHE A 446 11.61 3.19 -13.22
CA PHE A 446 12.28 2.33 -14.20
C PHE A 446 13.44 3.04 -14.90
N PRO A 447 14.55 2.32 -15.19
CA PRO A 447 15.63 2.86 -16.01
C PRO A 447 15.14 3.28 -17.40
N ASP A 448 15.64 4.40 -17.89
CA ASP A 448 15.29 4.95 -19.21
C ASP A 448 15.52 3.97 -20.36
N SER A 449 16.54 3.11 -20.25
CA SER A 449 16.84 2.06 -21.23
C SER A 449 15.71 1.04 -21.33
N MET A 450 15.12 0.64 -20.20
CA MET A 450 13.99 -0.30 -20.17
C MET A 450 12.70 0.35 -20.70
N LEU A 451 12.43 1.61 -20.33
CA LEU A 451 11.25 2.34 -20.82
C LEU A 451 11.29 2.49 -22.35
N ARG A 452 12.47 2.78 -22.94
CA ARG A 452 12.60 2.91 -24.40
C ARG A 452 12.44 1.58 -25.15
N ARG A 453 12.99 0.49 -24.63
CA ARG A 453 12.86 -0.84 -25.26
C ARG A 453 11.46 -1.41 -25.11
N GLY A 454 10.85 -1.22 -23.95
CA GLY A 454 9.46 -1.62 -23.71
C GLY A 454 8.44 -0.89 -24.58
N GLY A 455 8.75 0.32 -25.06
CA GLY A 455 7.88 1.10 -25.95
C GLY A 455 7.53 0.43 -27.29
N SER A 456 8.36 -0.50 -27.77
CA SER A 456 8.12 -1.26 -28.99
C SER A 456 7.14 -2.45 -28.78
N SER A 457 6.88 -2.87 -27.56
CA SER A 457 6.07 -4.06 -27.23
C SER A 457 4.60 -3.74 -26.89
N GLY A 458 4.19 -2.49 -26.93
CA GLY A 458 2.86 -2.06 -26.54
C GLY A 458 2.74 -1.82 -25.02
N GLY A 459 1.53 -1.48 -24.55
CA GLY A 459 1.26 -1.24 -23.14
C GLY A 459 1.23 -2.52 -22.31
N MET A 460 1.55 -2.41 -21.03
CA MET A 460 1.42 -3.51 -20.05
C MET A 460 0.54 -3.06 -18.88
N LEU A 461 -0.25 -4.00 -18.35
CA LEU A 461 -1.08 -3.82 -17.15
C LEU A 461 -0.74 -4.91 -16.15
N ALA A 462 -0.35 -4.54 -14.92
CA ALA A 462 -0.22 -5.46 -13.80
C ALA A 462 -1.37 -5.24 -12.82
N VAL A 463 -2.07 -6.31 -12.45
CA VAL A 463 -3.34 -6.25 -11.71
C VAL A 463 -3.21 -6.53 -10.21
N GLY A 464 -2.00 -6.75 -9.71
CA GLY A 464 -1.72 -6.93 -8.28
C GLY A 464 -2.30 -8.21 -7.68
N GLY A 465 -2.53 -8.17 -6.37
CA GLY A 465 -3.14 -9.23 -5.58
C GLY A 465 -4.63 -9.04 -5.34
N HIS A 466 -5.21 -9.91 -4.51
CA HIS A 466 -6.63 -9.87 -4.11
C HIS A 466 -6.88 -8.93 -2.93
N GLN A 467 -5.96 -8.91 -1.97
CA GLN A 467 -6.01 -8.04 -0.80
C GLN A 467 -5.23 -6.75 -1.05
N LYS A 468 -5.66 -5.64 -0.43
CA LYS A 468 -5.03 -4.31 -0.54
C LYS A 468 -4.69 -3.96 -1.99
N SER A 469 -5.56 -4.37 -2.92
CA SER A 469 -5.33 -4.33 -4.36
C SER A 469 -4.93 -2.94 -4.84
N ALA A 470 -4.04 -2.90 -5.80
CA ALA A 470 -3.66 -1.76 -6.62
C ALA A 470 -3.24 -2.28 -8.00
N VAL A 471 -3.27 -1.43 -9.01
CA VAL A 471 -2.85 -1.79 -10.36
C VAL A 471 -1.68 -0.94 -10.80
N ALA A 472 -0.77 -1.49 -11.60
CA ALA A 472 0.30 -0.74 -12.23
C ALA A 472 0.22 -0.85 -13.75
N LEU A 473 0.61 0.19 -14.45
CA LEU A 473 0.60 0.20 -15.90
C LEU A 473 1.88 0.80 -16.48
N PHE A 474 2.22 0.33 -17.69
CA PHE A 474 3.25 0.91 -18.55
C PHE A 474 2.63 1.29 -19.89
N ASN A 475 2.86 2.53 -20.34
CA ASN A 475 2.25 3.06 -21.56
C ASN A 475 3.23 3.22 -22.75
N GLY A 476 4.40 2.59 -22.68
CA GLY A 476 5.46 2.73 -23.68
C GLY A 476 6.48 3.84 -23.37
N THR A 477 6.20 4.74 -22.43
CA THR A 477 7.10 5.86 -22.09
C THR A 477 7.32 6.03 -20.59
N GLN A 478 6.35 5.62 -19.79
CA GLN A 478 6.37 5.72 -18.32
C GLN A 478 5.61 4.57 -17.69
N ALA A 479 5.93 4.28 -16.45
CA ALA A 479 5.21 3.31 -15.63
C ALA A 479 4.67 3.98 -14.37
N VAL A 480 3.46 3.59 -13.95
CA VAL A 480 2.80 4.17 -12.78
C VAL A 480 2.11 3.10 -11.94
N LEU A 481 2.13 3.28 -10.62
CA LEU A 481 1.30 2.53 -9.68
C LEU A 481 0.07 3.39 -9.33
N GLY A 482 -1.12 2.84 -9.55
CA GLY A 482 -2.40 3.45 -9.20
C GLY A 482 -2.67 3.48 -7.71
N PRO A 483 -3.74 4.16 -7.28
CA PRO A 483 -4.14 4.20 -5.87
C PRO A 483 -4.62 2.84 -5.36
N HIS A 484 -4.53 2.68 -4.05
CA HIS A 484 -5.11 1.57 -3.30
C HIS A 484 -6.62 1.43 -3.55
N LEU A 485 -7.07 0.21 -3.81
CA LEU A 485 -8.47 -0.13 -4.10
C LEU A 485 -9.15 -0.91 -2.96
N GLY A 486 -8.37 -1.45 -2.03
CA GLY A 486 -8.86 -2.29 -0.94
C GLY A 486 -8.91 -3.78 -1.29
N ASP A 487 -9.63 -4.54 -0.47
CA ASP A 487 -9.79 -5.98 -0.62
C ASP A 487 -10.93 -6.28 -1.62
N LEU A 488 -10.73 -7.27 -2.50
CA LEU A 488 -11.66 -7.58 -3.59
C LEU A 488 -12.64 -8.72 -3.25
N ASP A 489 -12.97 -8.88 -1.96
CA ASP A 489 -13.93 -9.89 -1.50
C ASP A 489 -15.36 -9.54 -1.93
N GLY A 490 -15.74 -8.27 -1.81
CA GLY A 490 -17.08 -7.78 -2.09
C GLY A 490 -17.36 -7.51 -3.59
N LEU A 491 -18.63 -7.57 -3.98
CA LEU A 491 -19.04 -7.25 -5.35
C LEU A 491 -18.71 -5.80 -5.72
N PHE A 492 -19.03 -4.84 -4.87
CA PHE A 492 -18.75 -3.42 -5.10
C PHE A 492 -17.25 -3.10 -5.20
N SER A 493 -16.40 -3.82 -4.45
CA SER A 493 -14.95 -3.69 -4.57
C SER A 493 -14.45 -4.17 -5.93
N ARG A 494 -15.03 -5.26 -6.46
CA ARG A 494 -14.70 -5.81 -7.79
C ARG A 494 -15.16 -4.90 -8.92
N GLU A 495 -16.36 -4.32 -8.82
CA GLU A 495 -16.85 -3.30 -9.75
C GLU A 495 -15.95 -2.07 -9.72
N ARG A 496 -15.58 -1.60 -8.53
CA ARG A 496 -14.63 -0.49 -8.36
C ARG A 496 -13.27 -0.77 -8.97
N PHE A 497 -12.76 -2.00 -8.82
CA PHE A 497 -11.52 -2.42 -9.47
C PHE A 497 -11.61 -2.28 -11.00
N ALA A 498 -12.68 -2.80 -11.62
CA ALA A 498 -12.88 -2.72 -13.06
C ALA A 498 -12.99 -1.26 -13.54
N GLU A 499 -13.81 -0.42 -12.86
CA GLU A 499 -13.93 1.02 -13.13
C GLU A 499 -12.57 1.74 -13.04
N GLN A 500 -11.77 1.40 -12.04
CA GLN A 500 -10.47 2.06 -11.83
C GLN A 500 -9.45 1.64 -12.89
N VAL A 501 -9.42 0.35 -13.27
CA VAL A 501 -8.58 -0.12 -14.38
C VAL A 501 -8.94 0.63 -15.66
N GLU A 502 -10.23 0.66 -16.03
CA GLU A 502 -10.70 1.35 -17.22
C GLU A 502 -10.36 2.86 -17.19
N ALA A 503 -10.59 3.50 -16.04
CA ALA A 503 -10.30 4.91 -15.85
C ALA A 503 -8.79 5.23 -15.96
N LEU A 504 -7.91 4.36 -15.46
CA LEU A 504 -6.46 4.54 -15.59
C LEU A 504 -5.98 4.27 -17.02
N LEU A 505 -6.45 3.17 -17.65
CA LEU A 505 -6.13 2.88 -19.04
C LEU A 505 -6.54 4.03 -19.97
N GLY A 506 -7.75 4.58 -19.79
CA GLY A 506 -8.22 5.74 -20.55
C GLY A 506 -7.40 7.02 -20.27
N LEU A 507 -7.02 7.25 -19.01
CA LEU A 507 -6.26 8.44 -18.61
C LEU A 507 -4.84 8.46 -19.21
N TYR A 508 -4.18 7.30 -19.21
CA TYR A 508 -2.83 7.12 -19.75
C TYR A 508 -2.81 6.64 -21.21
N ASP A 509 -4.01 6.43 -21.83
CA ASP A 509 -4.19 5.95 -23.21
C ASP A 509 -3.45 4.63 -23.46
N VAL A 510 -3.63 3.68 -22.57
CA VAL A 510 -3.00 2.37 -22.65
C VAL A 510 -3.97 1.37 -23.25
N ARG A 511 -3.50 0.63 -24.26
CA ARG A 511 -4.12 -0.62 -24.71
C ARG A 511 -3.14 -1.74 -24.35
N PRO A 512 -3.44 -2.52 -23.31
CA PRO A 512 -2.50 -3.56 -22.89
C PRO A 512 -2.29 -4.61 -23.98
N SER A 513 -1.05 -4.89 -24.32
CA SER A 513 -0.65 -6.05 -25.11
C SER A 513 -0.31 -7.25 -24.23
N LEU A 514 -0.13 -7.00 -22.92
CA LEU A 514 0.16 -8.00 -21.89
C LEU A 514 -0.51 -7.59 -20.58
N ILE A 515 -1.19 -8.56 -19.91
CA ILE A 515 -1.69 -8.40 -18.56
C ILE A 515 -0.91 -9.31 -17.63
N VAL A 516 -0.34 -8.72 -16.56
CA VAL A 516 0.48 -9.43 -15.58
C VAL A 516 -0.35 -9.63 -14.30
N HIS A 517 -0.39 -10.85 -13.78
CA HIS A 517 -1.20 -11.20 -12.63
C HIS A 517 -0.46 -12.13 -11.65
N ASP A 518 -1.03 -12.33 -10.46
CA ASP A 518 -0.52 -13.30 -9.48
C ASP A 518 -0.72 -14.74 -9.97
N ARG A 519 0.12 -15.66 -9.50
CA ARG A 519 -0.05 -17.10 -9.78
C ARG A 519 -1.23 -17.73 -9.05
N HIS A 520 -1.81 -17.08 -8.05
CA HIS A 520 -2.94 -17.63 -7.30
C HIS A 520 -4.17 -17.79 -8.20
N PRO A 521 -4.65 -19.02 -8.45
CA PRO A 521 -5.71 -19.27 -9.45
C PRO A 521 -7.06 -18.68 -9.04
N ASP A 522 -7.32 -18.57 -7.74
CA ASP A 522 -8.60 -18.13 -7.20
C ASP A 522 -8.69 -16.62 -6.95
N TYR A 523 -7.61 -15.86 -7.14
CA TYR A 523 -7.70 -14.41 -7.01
C TYR A 523 -8.62 -13.82 -8.07
N PHE A 524 -9.46 -12.89 -7.65
CA PHE A 524 -10.33 -12.17 -8.57
C PHE A 524 -9.51 -11.51 -9.70
N THR A 525 -8.37 -10.90 -9.36
CA THR A 525 -7.48 -10.23 -10.33
C THR A 525 -6.93 -11.19 -11.38
N THR A 526 -6.57 -12.43 -10.99
CA THR A 526 -6.11 -13.47 -11.90
C THR A 526 -7.20 -13.88 -12.89
N ARG A 527 -8.41 -14.20 -12.37
CA ARG A 527 -9.55 -14.59 -13.21
C ARG A 527 -10.01 -13.45 -14.13
N TRP A 528 -9.99 -12.23 -13.60
CA TRP A 528 -10.31 -11.04 -14.39
C TRP A 528 -9.30 -10.86 -15.54
N ALA A 529 -7.98 -10.97 -15.27
CA ALA A 529 -6.93 -10.85 -16.28
C ALA A 529 -7.09 -11.89 -17.41
N GLN A 530 -7.31 -13.15 -17.05
CA GLN A 530 -7.52 -14.25 -18.00
C GLN A 530 -8.78 -14.08 -18.87
N GLY A 531 -9.80 -13.38 -18.35
CA GLY A 531 -11.05 -13.09 -19.08
C GLY A 531 -10.97 -11.93 -20.08
N GLN A 532 -9.83 -11.21 -20.19
CA GLN A 532 -9.75 -10.00 -21.02
C GLN A 532 -9.42 -10.27 -22.51
N GLY A 533 -9.11 -11.51 -22.89
CA GLY A 533 -8.70 -11.83 -24.27
C GLY A 533 -7.35 -11.23 -24.70
N VAL A 534 -6.51 -10.83 -23.74
CA VAL A 534 -5.17 -10.29 -23.93
C VAL A 534 -4.19 -11.32 -23.39
N PRO A 535 -3.01 -11.54 -24.01
CA PRO A 535 -1.97 -12.39 -23.44
C PRO A 535 -1.69 -12.08 -21.97
N THR A 536 -1.52 -13.12 -21.17
CA THR A 536 -1.26 -12.97 -19.73
C THR A 536 0.09 -13.53 -19.31
N MET A 537 0.65 -12.97 -18.23
CA MET A 537 1.86 -13.48 -17.58
C MET A 537 1.60 -13.63 -16.08
N ALA A 538 1.78 -14.84 -15.57
CA ALA A 538 1.73 -15.10 -14.14
C ALA A 538 3.09 -14.81 -13.47
N VAL A 539 3.08 -14.07 -12.36
CA VAL A 539 4.27 -13.77 -11.55
C VAL A 539 4.09 -14.34 -10.15
N GLN A 540 5.15 -14.98 -9.62
CA GLN A 540 5.12 -15.52 -8.27
C GLN A 540 5.05 -14.37 -7.25
N HIS A 541 4.16 -14.49 -6.28
CA HIS A 541 3.80 -13.48 -5.27
C HIS A 541 5.02 -12.87 -4.55
N HIS A 542 5.84 -13.72 -3.94
CA HIS A 542 7.00 -13.28 -3.15
C HIS A 542 8.13 -12.72 -4.02
N HIS A 543 8.28 -13.20 -5.27
CA HIS A 543 9.19 -12.60 -6.24
C HIS A 543 8.74 -11.18 -6.61
N ALA A 544 7.43 -10.96 -6.78
CA ALA A 544 6.91 -9.63 -7.03
C ALA A 544 7.20 -8.66 -5.86
N HIS A 545 7.05 -9.09 -4.60
CA HIS A 545 7.44 -8.26 -3.44
C HIS A 545 8.92 -7.85 -3.48
N ILE A 546 9.81 -8.78 -3.77
CA ILE A 546 11.25 -8.50 -3.88
C ILE A 546 11.53 -7.57 -5.07
N ALA A 547 10.95 -7.84 -6.24
CA ALA A 547 11.11 -7.01 -7.43
C ALA A 547 10.59 -5.57 -7.25
N ALA A 548 9.53 -5.36 -6.45
CA ALA A 548 9.02 -4.03 -6.11
C ALA A 548 10.06 -3.20 -5.34
N THR A 549 10.71 -3.80 -4.34
CA THR A 549 11.77 -3.14 -3.57
C THR A 549 13.04 -2.95 -4.40
N MET A 550 13.40 -3.94 -5.24
CA MET A 550 14.51 -3.79 -6.19
C MET A 550 14.29 -2.61 -7.15
N LEU A 551 13.06 -2.47 -7.68
CA LEU A 551 12.68 -1.33 -8.54
C LEU A 551 12.86 0.00 -7.81
N GLU A 552 12.34 0.11 -6.59
CA GLU A 552 12.43 1.33 -5.79
C GLU A 552 13.88 1.76 -5.52
N GLN A 553 14.78 0.79 -5.32
CA GLN A 553 16.20 1.04 -5.03
C GLN A 553 17.07 1.15 -6.29
N GLY A 554 16.52 0.97 -7.48
CA GLY A 554 17.27 0.96 -8.74
C GLY A 554 18.19 -0.25 -8.89
N TRP A 555 17.81 -1.42 -8.34
CA TRP A 555 18.61 -2.65 -8.32
C TRP A 555 18.08 -3.75 -9.25
N LEU A 556 17.32 -3.41 -10.29
CA LEU A 556 16.76 -4.40 -11.22
C LEU A 556 17.83 -5.17 -12.00
N ASP A 557 19.05 -4.64 -12.10
CA ASP A 557 20.22 -5.24 -12.74
C ASP A 557 21.04 -6.16 -11.82
N ARG A 558 20.65 -6.29 -10.54
CA ARG A 558 21.41 -7.03 -9.53
C ARG A 558 20.79 -8.40 -9.24
N VAL A 559 21.65 -9.30 -8.76
CA VAL A 559 21.22 -10.51 -8.05
C VAL A 559 21.25 -10.20 -6.54
N VAL A 560 20.18 -10.53 -5.85
CA VAL A 560 19.99 -10.18 -4.44
C VAL A 560 19.55 -11.39 -3.61
N LEU A 561 19.77 -11.35 -2.31
CA LEU A 561 19.06 -12.20 -1.37
C LEU A 561 17.77 -11.49 -0.94
N GLY A 562 16.64 -11.91 -1.50
CA GLY A 562 15.32 -11.43 -1.11
C GLY A 562 14.84 -12.16 0.15
N VAL A 563 14.46 -11.39 1.18
CA VAL A 563 13.72 -11.88 2.35
C VAL A 563 12.27 -11.50 2.13
N ALA A 564 11.44 -12.44 1.70
CA ALA A 564 10.05 -12.22 1.36
C ALA A 564 9.15 -12.76 2.47
N TRP A 565 8.85 -11.90 3.48
CA TRP A 565 8.06 -12.27 4.64
C TRP A 565 6.70 -11.59 4.63
N ASP A 566 5.64 -12.44 4.60
CA ASP A 566 4.28 -11.97 4.41
C ASP A 566 3.25 -12.75 5.23
N GLY A 567 2.01 -12.26 5.19
CA GLY A 567 0.86 -12.91 5.82
C GLY A 567 0.44 -14.20 5.13
N SER A 568 0.41 -14.20 3.81
CA SER A 568 0.15 -15.37 2.98
C SER A 568 0.31 -15.03 1.49
N GLY A 569 0.99 -15.90 0.75
CA GLY A 569 1.07 -15.86 -0.71
C GLY A 569 1.03 -17.26 -1.29
N TYR A 570 0.66 -17.37 -2.56
CA TYR A 570 0.59 -18.64 -3.23
C TYR A 570 1.99 -19.22 -3.42
N GLY A 571 2.20 -20.42 -2.88
CA GLY A 571 3.45 -21.15 -3.00
C GLY A 571 3.58 -21.86 -4.36
N TRP A 572 4.68 -22.58 -4.52
CA TRP A 572 4.90 -23.44 -5.67
C TRP A 572 4.10 -24.72 -5.49
N GLY A 573 2.92 -24.84 -6.10
CA GLY A 573 2.22 -26.10 -6.30
C GLY A 573 2.77 -26.83 -7.54
N PRO A 574 2.41 -28.12 -7.78
CA PRO A 574 2.71 -28.74 -9.05
C PRO A 574 2.21 -27.82 -10.18
N ASP A 575 3.07 -27.58 -11.14
CA ASP A 575 2.77 -26.72 -12.30
C ASP A 575 1.63 -27.37 -13.09
N PRO A 576 0.43 -26.74 -13.20
CA PRO A 576 -0.64 -27.32 -14.01
C PRO A 576 -0.25 -27.43 -15.51
N ASP A 577 0.79 -26.69 -15.94
CA ASP A 577 1.32 -26.79 -17.30
C ASP A 577 2.39 -27.89 -17.44
N ALA A 578 2.69 -28.68 -16.39
CA ALA A 578 3.65 -29.78 -16.38
C ALA A 578 3.08 -31.10 -16.94
N GLU A 579 1.84 -31.16 -17.45
CA GLU A 579 1.31 -32.33 -18.19
C GLU A 579 1.96 -32.55 -19.56
N GLY A 580 3.18 -32.15 -19.76
CA GLY A 580 3.90 -32.25 -21.02
C GLY A 580 5.44 -32.28 -20.91
N GLY A 581 5.97 -32.66 -19.76
CA GLY A 581 7.41 -32.91 -19.62
C GLY A 581 8.23 -31.72 -19.17
N ARG A 582 9.05 -31.98 -18.21
CA ARG A 582 10.13 -31.20 -17.57
C ARG A 582 9.84 -29.74 -17.28
N PRO A 583 9.95 -29.30 -16.03
CA PRO A 583 10.00 -27.88 -15.73
C PRO A 583 11.10 -27.27 -16.59
N ALA A 584 10.74 -26.26 -17.37
CA ALA A 584 11.73 -25.43 -18.05
C ALA A 584 12.54 -24.74 -16.94
N ALA A 585 13.65 -25.37 -16.56
CA ALA A 585 14.66 -24.72 -15.76
C ALA A 585 15.04 -23.42 -16.47
N PRO A 586 15.09 -22.27 -15.78
CA PRO A 586 15.62 -21.06 -16.38
C PRO A 586 17.05 -21.36 -16.86
N ARG A 587 17.26 -21.39 -18.18
CA ARG A 587 18.58 -21.62 -18.83
C ARG A 587 19.49 -20.39 -18.67
N ALA A 588 19.44 -19.68 -17.60
CA ALA A 588 20.45 -18.71 -17.22
C ALA A 588 20.99 -19.13 -15.87
N GLY A 589 22.02 -19.97 -15.89
CA GLY A 589 22.77 -20.31 -14.69
C GLY A 589 23.24 -19.02 -14.02
N PHE A 590 23.00 -18.87 -12.73
CA PHE A 590 23.61 -17.82 -11.94
C PHE A 590 25.11 -18.09 -11.89
N PRO A 591 25.98 -17.17 -12.34
CA PRO A 591 27.41 -17.39 -12.28
C PRO A 591 27.85 -17.67 -10.82
N GLY A 592 28.46 -18.79 -10.57
CA GLY A 592 29.01 -19.15 -9.26
C GLY A 592 28.11 -19.98 -8.33
N LEU A 593 26.87 -20.34 -8.76
CA LEU A 593 26.03 -21.26 -8.00
C LEU A 593 25.90 -22.61 -8.73
N PRO A 594 25.97 -23.78 -8.03
CA PRO A 594 25.81 -25.09 -8.67
C PRO A 594 24.36 -25.22 -9.20
N GLU A 595 24.22 -25.79 -10.40
CA GLU A 595 22.93 -26.13 -10.97
C GLU A 595 22.21 -27.17 -10.08
N PRO A 596 20.87 -27.08 -9.88
CA PRO A 596 20.12 -28.08 -9.16
C PRO A 596 20.10 -29.37 -9.98
N SER A 597 20.47 -30.50 -9.35
CA SER A 597 20.31 -31.83 -9.96
C SER A 597 18.83 -32.14 -10.16
N ALA A 598 18.52 -32.85 -11.27
CA ALA A 598 17.17 -33.13 -11.73
C ALA A 598 16.36 -34.13 -10.86
N ASP A 599 16.92 -34.65 -9.76
CA ASP A 599 16.42 -35.83 -9.04
C ASP A 599 15.83 -35.57 -7.63
N VAL A 600 15.51 -34.30 -7.26
CA VAL A 600 14.84 -34.08 -5.98
C VAL A 600 13.34 -33.91 -6.20
N ALA A 601 12.65 -34.98 -6.55
CA ALA A 601 11.26 -35.16 -6.21
C ALA A 601 11.16 -35.53 -4.72
N SER A 602 11.14 -34.50 -3.82
CA SER A 602 10.93 -34.74 -2.40
C SER A 602 9.50 -35.27 -2.21
N SER A 603 9.37 -36.42 -1.57
CA SER A 603 8.11 -37.11 -1.24
C SER A 603 7.23 -36.37 -0.20
N THR A 604 7.60 -35.18 0.23
CA THR A 604 6.79 -34.31 1.11
C THR A 604 6.05 -33.30 0.26
N PRO A 605 4.71 -33.22 0.33
CA PRO A 605 3.97 -32.19 -0.40
C PRO A 605 4.49 -30.82 0.03
N ALA A 606 4.93 -30.03 -0.96
CA ALA A 606 5.42 -28.67 -0.74
C ALA A 606 4.30 -27.84 -0.08
N PRO A 607 4.62 -26.96 0.89
CA PRO A 607 3.61 -26.09 1.48
C PRO A 607 3.00 -25.20 0.39
N THR A 608 1.68 -25.19 0.34
CA THR A 608 0.92 -24.43 -0.67
C THR A 608 0.79 -22.96 -0.32
N VAL A 609 1.00 -22.58 0.95
CA VAL A 609 0.95 -21.20 1.45
C VAL A 609 2.34 -20.79 1.94
N TRP A 610 2.95 -19.89 1.21
CA TRP A 610 4.24 -19.28 1.54
C TRP A 610 4.05 -17.99 2.34
N GLY A 611 5.15 -17.47 2.91
CA GLY A 611 5.17 -16.18 3.60
C GLY A 611 6.35 -16.01 4.55
N GLY A 612 7.35 -16.90 4.49
CA GLY A 612 8.60 -16.81 5.26
C GLY A 612 9.79 -17.26 4.42
N GLU A 613 9.96 -16.64 3.21
CA GLU A 613 10.83 -17.15 2.17
C GLU A 613 12.14 -16.38 2.06
N PHE A 614 13.21 -17.09 1.67
CA PHE A 614 14.49 -16.52 1.26
C PHE A 614 14.75 -16.91 -0.19
N LEU A 615 14.90 -15.90 -1.04
CA LEU A 615 15.03 -16.04 -2.49
C LEU A 615 16.35 -15.45 -2.96
N VAL A 616 17.17 -16.22 -3.65
CA VAL A 616 18.17 -15.63 -4.52
C VAL A 616 17.44 -15.21 -5.78
N ALA A 617 17.36 -13.91 -6.03
CA ALA A 617 16.50 -13.33 -7.05
C ALA A 617 17.23 -12.29 -7.89
N SER A 618 16.94 -12.29 -9.18
CA SER A 618 17.07 -11.17 -10.11
C SER A 618 15.67 -10.61 -10.40
N ALA A 619 15.60 -9.53 -11.14
CA ALA A 619 14.29 -9.02 -11.58
C ALA A 619 13.56 -10.00 -12.55
N CYS A 620 14.29 -10.88 -13.27
CA CYS A 620 13.69 -11.83 -14.23
C CYS A 620 13.29 -13.16 -13.61
N SER A 621 14.02 -13.63 -12.59
CA SER A 621 13.92 -15.00 -12.07
C SER A 621 14.30 -15.08 -10.60
N PHE A 622 13.96 -16.19 -9.96
CA PHE A 622 14.32 -16.43 -8.57
C PHE A 622 14.55 -17.93 -8.32
N ARG A 623 15.28 -18.21 -7.25
CA ARG A 623 15.40 -19.54 -6.67
C ARG A 623 15.14 -19.46 -5.17
N ARG A 624 14.31 -20.33 -4.65
CA ARG A 624 14.08 -20.48 -3.21
C ARG A 624 15.31 -21.13 -2.58
N VAL A 625 15.95 -20.45 -1.65
CA VAL A 625 17.18 -20.90 -0.99
C VAL A 625 17.00 -21.15 0.50
N GLY A 626 15.88 -20.67 1.06
CA GLY A 626 15.52 -20.91 2.44
C GLY A 626 14.07 -20.57 2.75
N HIS A 627 13.59 -21.05 3.89
CA HIS A 627 12.24 -20.78 4.40
C HIS A 627 12.14 -20.97 5.91
N LEU A 628 11.08 -20.43 6.52
CA LEU A 628 10.67 -20.84 7.86
C LEU A 628 10.24 -22.32 7.87
N ALA A 629 10.55 -23.04 8.94
CA ALA A 629 10.06 -24.40 9.11
C ALA A 629 8.53 -24.42 8.93
N PRO A 630 7.98 -25.32 8.09
CA PRO A 630 6.55 -25.39 7.85
C PRO A 630 5.78 -25.77 9.12
N PHE A 631 4.59 -25.20 9.30
CA PHE A 631 3.64 -25.58 10.35
C PHE A 631 2.21 -25.68 9.77
N ARG A 632 1.30 -26.20 10.57
CA ARG A 632 -0.05 -26.55 10.13
C ARG A 632 -1.09 -25.51 10.51
N LEU A 633 -1.88 -25.08 9.51
CA LEU A 633 -3.06 -24.22 9.69
C LEU A 633 -4.32 -25.09 9.71
N VAL A 634 -4.94 -25.24 10.88
CA VAL A 634 -6.15 -26.06 11.03
C VAL A 634 -7.38 -25.22 10.72
N GLY A 635 -8.01 -25.49 9.56
CA GLY A 635 -9.21 -24.80 9.07
C GLY A 635 -8.93 -23.67 8.09
N GLY A 636 -7.72 -23.60 7.49
CA GLY A 636 -7.39 -22.63 6.44
C GLY A 636 -7.68 -21.19 6.88
N GLU A 637 -8.57 -20.48 6.17
CA GLU A 637 -8.97 -19.11 6.50
C GLU A 637 -9.52 -18.92 7.92
N ALA A 638 -10.15 -19.95 8.50
CA ALA A 638 -10.61 -19.86 9.88
C ALA A 638 -9.44 -19.69 10.86
N ALA A 639 -8.24 -20.18 10.55
CA ALA A 639 -7.07 -19.97 11.37
C ALA A 639 -6.59 -18.52 11.34
N ILE A 640 -6.80 -17.79 10.23
CA ILE A 640 -6.49 -16.36 10.10
C ILE A 640 -7.42 -15.55 11.02
N ARG A 641 -8.71 -15.85 11.03
CA ARG A 641 -9.72 -15.17 11.87
C ARG A 641 -9.72 -15.61 13.31
N GLN A 642 -9.14 -16.78 13.63
CA GLN A 642 -9.10 -17.40 14.94
C GLN A 642 -7.66 -17.80 15.28
N PRO A 643 -6.79 -16.85 15.65
CA PRO A 643 -5.34 -17.08 15.81
C PRO A 643 -5.02 -18.10 16.91
N TRP A 644 -5.93 -18.36 17.86
CA TRP A 644 -5.78 -19.45 18.81
C TRP A 644 -5.57 -20.81 18.14
N ARG A 645 -6.09 -21.04 16.93
CA ARG A 645 -5.88 -22.30 16.19
C ARG A 645 -4.41 -22.44 15.76
N VAL A 646 -3.79 -21.33 15.35
CA VAL A 646 -2.36 -21.27 15.04
C VAL A 646 -1.54 -21.50 16.31
N ALA A 647 -1.91 -20.83 17.41
CA ALA A 647 -1.27 -20.98 18.72
C ALA A 647 -1.25 -22.46 19.18
N VAL A 648 -2.38 -23.15 19.07
CA VAL A 648 -2.51 -24.58 19.39
C VAL A 648 -1.62 -25.46 18.49
N ALA A 649 -1.56 -25.17 17.19
CA ALA A 649 -0.71 -25.91 16.25
C ALA A 649 0.79 -25.71 16.56
N LEU A 650 1.21 -24.45 16.82
CA LEU A 650 2.60 -24.15 17.20
C LEU A 650 3.02 -24.85 18.51
N ALA A 651 2.16 -24.80 19.54
CA ALA A 651 2.43 -25.48 20.80
C ALA A 651 2.48 -27.03 20.62
N HIS A 652 1.56 -27.60 19.83
CA HIS A 652 1.55 -29.00 19.51
C HIS A 652 2.86 -29.44 18.81
N GLU A 653 3.34 -28.69 17.86
CA GLU A 653 4.55 -29.04 17.10
C GLU A 653 5.87 -28.75 17.84
N ALA A 654 5.87 -27.75 18.74
CA ALA A 654 7.06 -27.41 19.50
C ALA A 654 7.24 -28.23 20.79
N VAL A 655 6.16 -28.52 21.52
CA VAL A 655 6.19 -29.10 22.87
C VAL A 655 5.40 -30.41 22.95
N GLY A 656 4.41 -30.58 22.10
CA GLY A 656 3.61 -31.82 22.02
C GLY A 656 2.15 -31.63 22.44
N ARG A 657 1.43 -32.76 22.42
CA ARG A 657 -0.02 -32.86 22.60
C ARG A 657 -0.52 -32.26 23.92
N GLU A 658 0.12 -32.63 25.02
CA GLU A 658 -0.37 -32.27 26.37
C GLU A 658 -0.31 -30.78 26.62
N ALA A 659 0.79 -30.13 26.23
CA ALA A 659 0.95 -28.70 26.31
C ALA A 659 -0.11 -27.95 25.46
N ALA A 660 -0.38 -28.44 24.25
CA ALA A 660 -1.39 -27.85 23.37
C ALA A 660 -2.82 -27.97 23.93
N ILE A 661 -3.18 -29.11 24.56
CA ILE A 661 -4.49 -29.31 25.21
C ILE A 661 -4.62 -28.42 26.46
N GLY A 662 -3.52 -28.11 27.12
CA GLY A 662 -3.46 -27.28 28.32
C GLY A 662 -3.78 -25.81 28.06
N LEU A 663 -3.67 -25.34 26.83
CA LEU A 663 -3.93 -23.92 26.48
C LEU A 663 -5.39 -23.52 26.76
N ARG A 664 -5.59 -22.24 27.10
CA ARG A 664 -6.91 -21.64 27.33
C ARG A 664 -7.00 -20.31 26.62
N PHE A 665 -8.15 -20.06 26.00
CA PHE A 665 -8.46 -18.79 25.34
C PHE A 665 -9.87 -18.38 25.70
N GLU A 666 -10.06 -17.12 26.05
CA GLU A 666 -11.37 -16.58 26.36
C GLU A 666 -12.32 -16.72 25.16
N GLY A 667 -13.56 -17.10 25.40
CA GLY A 667 -14.57 -17.31 24.34
C GLY A 667 -14.36 -18.54 23.47
N VAL A 668 -13.36 -19.40 23.74
CA VAL A 668 -13.16 -20.69 23.06
C VAL A 668 -13.73 -21.81 23.94
N ALA A 669 -14.77 -22.51 23.45
CA ALA A 669 -15.41 -23.60 24.18
C ALA A 669 -14.43 -24.76 24.48
N ALA A 670 -14.51 -25.34 25.67
CA ALA A 670 -13.56 -26.30 26.22
C ALA A 670 -13.25 -27.51 25.31
N GLY A 671 -14.22 -27.98 24.50
CA GLY A 671 -14.04 -29.12 23.59
C GLY A 671 -13.32 -28.76 22.26
N ARG A 672 -13.16 -27.49 21.91
CA ARG A 672 -12.61 -27.08 20.59
C ARG A 672 -11.11 -27.28 20.49
N ILE A 673 -10.36 -26.99 21.55
CA ILE A 673 -8.90 -27.20 21.56
C ILE A 673 -8.54 -28.67 21.42
N PRO A 674 -9.11 -29.62 22.23
CA PRO A 674 -8.90 -31.04 22.04
C PRO A 674 -9.27 -31.53 20.64
N SER A 675 -10.33 -30.99 20.02
CA SER A 675 -10.73 -31.32 18.65
C SER A 675 -9.65 -30.91 17.63
N VAL A 676 -9.08 -29.70 17.75
CA VAL A 676 -7.99 -29.23 16.89
C VAL A 676 -6.75 -30.11 17.06
N VAL A 677 -6.37 -30.43 18.30
CA VAL A 677 -5.23 -31.30 18.59
C VAL A 677 -5.44 -32.71 17.99
N SER A 678 -6.67 -33.27 18.10
CA SER A 678 -7.00 -34.58 17.49
C SER A 678 -6.91 -34.54 15.95
N LEU A 679 -7.19 -33.43 15.32
CA LEU A 679 -6.98 -33.25 13.87
C LEU A 679 -5.49 -33.23 13.52
N LEU A 680 -4.67 -32.52 14.31
CA LEU A 680 -3.21 -32.46 14.13
C LEU A 680 -2.58 -33.87 14.29
N ASP A 681 -3.00 -34.65 15.29
CA ASP A 681 -2.53 -36.04 15.49
C ASP A 681 -2.89 -36.96 14.32
N ARG A 682 -4.11 -36.84 13.79
CA ARG A 682 -4.55 -37.59 12.61
C ARG A 682 -3.77 -37.19 11.34
N ASP A 683 -3.48 -35.90 11.16
CA ASP A 683 -2.70 -35.40 10.03
C ASP A 683 -1.29 -35.99 9.99
N THR A 684 -0.66 -36.12 11.16
CA THR A 684 0.66 -36.77 11.31
C THR A 684 0.67 -38.23 10.90
N ARG A 685 -0.45 -38.94 11.08
CA ARG A 685 -0.58 -40.38 10.83
C ARG A 685 -1.11 -40.72 9.44
N ARG A 686 -1.63 -39.77 8.68
CA ARG A 686 -2.29 -39.97 7.38
C ARG A 686 -1.37 -39.59 6.22
N PRO A 687 -0.94 -40.52 5.37
CA PRO A 687 -0.32 -40.18 4.09
C PRO A 687 -1.25 -39.31 3.27
N GLY A 688 -0.76 -38.13 2.79
CA GLY A 688 -1.55 -37.15 2.04
C GLY A 688 -2.32 -36.14 2.90
N GLY A 689 -2.18 -36.18 4.24
CA GLY A 689 -2.74 -35.18 5.16
C GLY A 689 -4.23 -35.28 5.41
N VAL A 690 -4.77 -34.42 6.27
CA VAL A 690 -6.19 -34.28 6.59
C VAL A 690 -6.80 -33.10 5.84
N PRO A 691 -7.93 -33.26 5.12
CA PRO A 691 -8.62 -32.15 4.48
C PRO A 691 -8.90 -31.01 5.47
N GLY A 692 -8.65 -29.76 5.05
CA GLY A 692 -8.79 -28.56 5.89
C GLY A 692 -7.59 -28.26 6.78
N ILE A 693 -6.49 -29.01 6.69
CA ILE A 693 -5.19 -28.65 7.24
C ILE A 693 -4.27 -28.26 6.09
N VAL A 694 -3.77 -27.02 6.14
CA VAL A 694 -2.84 -26.49 5.15
C VAL A 694 -1.47 -26.33 5.80
N ARG A 695 -0.40 -26.69 5.10
CA ARG A 695 0.96 -26.40 5.54
C ARG A 695 1.41 -25.04 5.07
N THR A 696 2.04 -24.27 5.94
CA THR A 696 2.48 -22.92 5.64
C THR A 696 3.87 -22.63 6.22
N THR A 697 4.59 -21.74 5.55
CA THR A 697 5.83 -21.12 6.02
C THR A 697 5.61 -19.67 6.42
N SER A 698 4.35 -19.21 6.56
CA SER A 698 3.99 -17.80 6.76
C SER A 698 4.55 -17.21 8.06
N ALA A 699 5.40 -16.19 7.93
CA ALA A 699 5.89 -15.40 9.05
C ALA A 699 4.78 -14.62 9.75
N GLY A 700 3.81 -14.09 8.99
CA GLY A 700 2.66 -13.37 9.54
C GLY A 700 1.80 -14.29 10.41
N ARG A 701 1.54 -15.53 9.96
CA ARG A 701 0.77 -16.52 10.78
C ARG A 701 1.55 -16.95 12.01
N LEU A 702 2.89 -17.06 11.91
CA LEU A 702 3.72 -17.33 13.10
C LEU A 702 3.56 -16.20 14.14
N CYS A 703 3.63 -14.94 13.72
CA CYS A 703 3.40 -13.79 14.62
C CYS A 703 1.99 -13.82 15.23
N ASP A 704 0.95 -14.12 14.45
CA ASP A 704 -0.43 -14.21 14.96
C ASP A 704 -0.58 -15.30 16.01
N GLY A 705 0.04 -16.47 15.77
CA GLY A 705 0.00 -17.59 16.72
C GLY A 705 0.73 -17.26 18.03
N VAL A 706 1.89 -16.62 17.98
CA VAL A 706 2.64 -16.21 19.18
C VAL A 706 1.91 -15.11 19.94
N ALA A 707 1.39 -14.11 19.24
CA ALA A 707 0.54 -13.08 19.86
C ALA A 707 -0.66 -13.71 20.59
N ALA A 708 -1.31 -14.71 19.96
CA ALA A 708 -2.42 -15.43 20.60
C ALA A 708 -1.98 -16.24 21.82
N LEU A 709 -0.80 -16.89 21.77
CA LEU A 709 -0.25 -17.63 22.92
C LEU A 709 -0.04 -16.76 24.15
N VAL A 710 0.47 -15.55 23.94
CA VAL A 710 0.90 -14.64 25.03
C VAL A 710 -0.25 -13.74 25.48
N LEU A 711 -0.97 -13.12 24.52
CA LEU A 711 -2.03 -12.15 24.81
C LEU A 711 -3.43 -12.79 24.96
N GLY A 712 -3.55 -14.11 24.83
CA GLY A 712 -4.84 -14.83 24.96
C GLY A 712 -5.84 -14.58 23.83
N LEU A 713 -5.41 -14.14 22.65
CA LEU A 713 -6.30 -13.73 21.56
C LEU A 713 -7.04 -14.89 20.92
N SER A 714 -8.37 -14.92 21.05
CA SER A 714 -9.22 -15.94 20.44
C SER A 714 -9.72 -15.56 19.04
N ARG A 715 -9.80 -14.27 18.71
CA ARG A 715 -10.30 -13.75 17.42
C ARG A 715 -9.44 -12.59 16.93
N SER A 716 -9.38 -12.46 15.62
CA SER A 716 -8.86 -11.28 14.93
C SER A 716 -10.03 -10.51 14.33
N GLY A 717 -10.18 -9.24 14.65
CA GLY A 717 -11.20 -8.35 14.12
C GLY A 717 -10.88 -7.86 12.71
N TYR A 718 -9.59 -7.81 12.34
CA TYR A 718 -9.09 -7.44 11.02
C TYR A 718 -7.74 -8.12 10.76
N GLU A 719 -7.33 -8.16 9.49
CA GLU A 719 -6.07 -8.78 9.08
C GLU A 719 -4.86 -8.09 9.71
N GLY A 720 -3.95 -8.89 10.28
CA GLY A 720 -2.72 -8.43 10.94
C GLY A 720 -2.92 -7.85 12.34
N GLN A 721 -4.15 -7.81 12.89
CA GLN A 721 -4.39 -7.30 14.24
C GLN A 721 -3.51 -7.96 15.32
N PRO A 722 -3.39 -9.31 15.38
CA PRO A 722 -2.54 -9.91 16.41
C PRO A 722 -1.07 -9.47 16.30
N ALA A 723 -0.53 -9.42 15.08
CA ALA A 723 0.85 -8.99 14.86
C ALA A 723 1.07 -7.51 15.24
N MET A 724 0.08 -6.63 14.97
CA MET A 724 0.14 -5.22 15.37
C MET A 724 0.07 -5.04 16.88
N LEU A 725 -0.81 -5.77 17.58
CA LEU A 725 -0.88 -5.79 19.04
C LEU A 725 0.41 -6.32 19.64
N TRP A 726 1.01 -7.33 19.01
CA TRP A 726 2.27 -7.92 19.44
C TRP A 726 3.46 -6.95 19.30
N GLU A 727 3.50 -6.16 18.23
CA GLU A 727 4.46 -5.06 18.09
C GLU A 727 4.23 -3.97 19.17
N ALA A 728 2.97 -3.55 19.37
CA ALA A 728 2.62 -2.55 20.38
C ALA A 728 3.02 -3.00 21.79
N THR A 729 2.86 -4.30 22.09
CA THR A 729 3.28 -4.89 23.37
C THR A 729 4.80 -4.77 23.58
N ALA A 730 5.62 -4.96 22.52
CA ALA A 730 7.06 -4.78 22.62
C ALA A 730 7.45 -3.34 23.01
N ASN A 731 6.75 -2.36 22.47
CA ASN A 731 7.00 -0.93 22.71
C ASN A 731 6.57 -0.48 24.13
N ALA A 732 5.69 -1.23 24.82
CA ALA A 732 5.25 -0.93 26.17
C ALA A 732 6.28 -1.27 27.27
N ALA A 733 7.41 -1.88 26.90
CA ALA A 733 8.47 -2.20 27.86
C ALA A 733 9.07 -0.92 28.48
N PRO A 734 9.17 -0.80 29.83
CA PRO A 734 9.73 0.39 30.45
C PRO A 734 11.21 0.53 30.08
N ALA A 735 11.57 1.65 29.50
CA ALA A 735 12.96 2.04 29.28
C ALA A 735 13.61 2.26 30.65
N GLY A 736 14.27 1.23 31.24
CA GLY A 736 15.09 1.38 32.43
C GLY A 736 14.64 0.67 33.71
N GLY A 737 13.79 -0.34 33.65
CA GLY A 737 13.55 -1.21 34.83
C GLY A 737 14.80 -2.06 35.18
N PRO A 738 15.08 -2.38 36.46
CA PRO A 738 16.30 -3.08 36.88
C PRO A 738 16.51 -4.49 36.33
N GLY A 739 15.56 -5.03 35.55
CA GLY A 739 15.70 -6.26 34.75
C GLY A 739 15.77 -5.99 33.24
N ALA A 740 15.15 -4.94 32.75
CA ALA A 740 15.09 -4.62 31.33
C ALA A 740 16.42 -4.08 30.77
N ALA A 741 17.20 -3.33 31.59
CA ALA A 741 18.48 -2.80 31.16
C ALA A 741 19.55 -3.92 31.01
N ALA A 742 19.52 -4.96 31.83
CA ALA A 742 20.43 -6.08 31.73
C ALA A 742 20.11 -7.00 30.53
N ASP A 743 18.83 -7.17 30.19
CA ASP A 743 18.39 -7.98 29.04
C ASP A 743 18.41 -7.22 27.71
N ALA A 744 18.11 -5.92 27.70
CA ALA A 744 18.28 -5.07 26.52
C ALA A 744 19.76 -4.93 26.12
N THR A 745 20.69 -4.94 27.09
CA THR A 745 22.15 -4.95 26.85
C THR A 745 22.66 -6.33 26.47
N SER A 746 22.01 -7.44 26.83
CA SER A 746 22.41 -8.80 26.46
C SER A 746 22.08 -9.16 25.01
N GLY A 747 21.20 -8.41 24.34
CA GLY A 747 20.88 -8.59 22.91
C GLY A 747 20.36 -9.99 22.51
N ARG A 748 19.95 -10.81 23.51
CA ARG A 748 19.60 -12.22 23.25
C ARG A 748 18.10 -12.36 22.97
N GLY A 749 17.76 -12.41 21.67
CA GLY A 749 16.46 -12.92 21.21
C GLY A 749 16.31 -14.42 21.44
N TYR A 750 15.08 -14.90 21.33
CA TYR A 750 14.84 -16.35 21.36
C TYR A 750 15.55 -17.06 20.21
N GLU A 751 16.09 -18.25 20.50
CA GLU A 751 16.83 -19.05 19.54
C GLU A 751 15.91 -19.53 18.40
N MET A 752 16.36 -19.33 17.17
CA MET A 752 15.90 -20.03 15.99
C MET A 752 17.04 -20.90 15.45
N ARG A 753 16.75 -22.15 15.14
CA ARG A 753 17.79 -23.07 14.65
C ARG A 753 17.84 -23.06 13.14
N LEU A 754 19.05 -22.80 12.59
CA LEU A 754 19.28 -22.91 11.17
C LEU A 754 19.75 -24.33 10.83
N SER A 755 19.08 -24.99 9.87
CA SER A 755 19.46 -26.31 9.35
C SER A 755 19.38 -26.33 7.83
N ARG A 756 20.08 -27.31 7.20
CA ARG A 756 20.04 -27.50 5.75
C ARG A 756 19.27 -28.78 5.45
N GLY A 757 18.20 -28.70 4.65
CA GLY A 757 17.38 -29.86 4.30
C GLY A 757 18.19 -30.90 3.51
N GLY A 758 18.10 -32.18 3.95
CA GLY A 758 18.84 -33.29 3.33
C GLY A 758 19.24 -34.42 4.29
N GLY A 759 19.12 -34.22 5.63
CA GLY A 759 19.44 -35.23 6.64
C GLY A 759 18.18 -35.93 7.20
N SER A 760 18.03 -37.25 6.98
CA SER A 760 17.05 -38.08 7.63
C SER A 760 17.25 -38.02 9.16
N VAL A 761 16.24 -37.57 9.89
CA VAL A 761 16.19 -37.71 11.36
C VAL A 761 15.89 -39.17 11.70
N GLY A 762 16.94 -39.97 11.80
CA GLY A 762 16.89 -41.25 12.52
C GLY A 762 16.93 -40.98 14.02
N GLY A 763 15.81 -41.19 14.69
CA GLY A 763 15.73 -41.09 16.14
C GLY A 763 16.64 -42.10 16.83
N ARG A 764 17.57 -41.57 17.64
CA ARG A 764 18.14 -42.32 18.79
C ARG A 764 18.15 -41.38 20.00
N SER A 765 17.44 -41.77 21.01
CA SER A 765 17.52 -41.20 22.34
C SER A 765 18.95 -41.37 22.90
N PRO A 766 19.53 -40.41 23.59
CA PRO A 766 20.77 -40.65 24.35
C PRO A 766 20.42 -41.13 25.76
N GLU A 767 20.88 -42.35 26.10
CA GLU A 767 21.04 -42.80 27.48
C GLU A 767 22.24 -42.09 28.14
N GLY A 768 22.05 -41.79 29.39
CA GLY A 768 22.72 -41.25 30.51
C GLY A 768 24.27 -41.08 30.63
N PRO A 769 24.72 -40.53 31.77
CA PRO A 769 25.91 -39.67 31.84
C PRO A 769 27.22 -40.38 32.14
N GLY A 770 28.30 -40.00 31.46
CA GLY A 770 29.67 -40.36 31.80
C GLY A 770 30.50 -39.10 31.95
N HIS A 771 31.09 -38.88 33.15
CA HIS A 771 32.06 -37.86 33.44
C HIS A 771 33.38 -38.03 32.68
N GLY A 772 33.94 -36.91 32.18
CA GLY A 772 35.29 -36.90 31.68
C GLY A 772 35.67 -35.53 31.11
N GLY A 773 36.41 -34.72 31.85
CA GLY A 773 36.94 -33.43 31.41
C GLY A 773 38.02 -33.58 30.32
N GLY A 774 38.05 -32.61 29.43
CA GLY A 774 39.07 -32.46 28.42
C GLY A 774 38.80 -31.25 27.56
N GLY A 775 39.64 -30.24 27.63
CA GLY A 775 39.56 -29.01 26.86
C GLY A 775 39.57 -29.29 25.37
N VAL A 776 38.66 -28.69 24.63
CA VAL A 776 38.64 -28.76 23.18
C VAL A 776 39.23 -27.50 22.62
N GLN A 777 40.36 -27.71 21.92
CA GLN A 777 41.02 -26.72 21.08
C GLN A 777 40.11 -26.32 19.89
N ARG A 778 40.15 -25.05 19.55
CA ARG A 778 39.58 -24.53 18.27
C ARG A 778 40.42 -25.10 17.11
N GLY A 779 39.80 -25.77 16.20
CA GLY A 779 40.36 -26.26 14.94
C GLY A 779 39.93 -27.69 14.72
N ASP A 780 39.16 -27.92 13.64
CA ASP A 780 39.08 -29.17 12.87
C ASP A 780 37.73 -29.45 12.22
N TRP A 781 36.88 -28.44 11.98
CA TRP A 781 35.64 -28.65 11.19
C TRP A 781 35.64 -27.94 9.80
N GLU A 782 36.80 -27.39 9.37
CA GLU A 782 36.95 -26.69 8.10
C GLU A 782 37.44 -27.54 6.91
N GLN A 783 37.67 -28.84 7.04
CA GLN A 783 38.34 -29.62 5.98
C GLN A 783 37.66 -30.91 5.50
N GLU A 784 36.45 -31.28 5.97
CA GLU A 784 35.87 -32.57 5.57
C GLU A 784 34.50 -32.52 4.86
N ASP A 785 34.11 -31.49 4.13
CA ASP A 785 32.91 -31.63 3.25
C ASP A 785 33.07 -30.90 1.91
N ARG A 786 34.16 -31.18 1.16
CA ARG A 786 34.26 -30.92 -0.28
C ARG A 786 33.92 -32.14 -1.09
N GLY A 787 32.91 -32.88 -0.72
CA GLY A 787 32.45 -34.09 -1.38
C GLY A 787 30.94 -34.12 -1.56
N LYS A 788 30.47 -33.80 -2.80
CA LYS A 788 29.21 -34.28 -3.39
C LYS A 788 27.98 -34.21 -2.48
N GLY A 789 27.43 -33.04 -2.25
CA GLY A 789 26.11 -32.85 -1.63
C GLY A 789 25.32 -31.82 -2.41
N GLU A 790 24.14 -32.20 -2.92
CA GLU A 790 23.12 -31.31 -3.44
C GLU A 790 22.90 -30.12 -2.50
N ALA A 791 22.87 -28.90 -3.04
CA ALA A 791 22.67 -27.71 -2.26
C ALA A 791 21.22 -27.69 -1.72
N GLY A 792 20.97 -28.29 -0.55
CA GLY A 792 19.70 -28.31 0.13
C GLY A 792 19.24 -26.90 0.47
N VAL A 793 17.93 -26.69 0.51
CA VAL A 793 17.26 -25.46 0.92
C VAL A 793 17.45 -25.28 2.44
N TRP A 794 17.77 -24.05 2.89
CA TRP A 794 17.91 -23.74 4.29
C TRP A 794 16.55 -23.67 5.00
N GLU A 795 16.46 -24.24 6.18
CA GLU A 795 15.27 -24.16 7.05
C GLU A 795 15.58 -23.41 8.33
N LEU A 796 14.79 -22.39 8.65
CA LEU A 796 14.85 -21.64 9.89
C LEU A 796 13.77 -22.17 10.85
N ASP A 797 14.17 -23.02 11.80
CA ASP A 797 13.27 -23.70 12.74
C ASP A 797 12.91 -22.78 13.93
N TRP A 798 11.64 -22.47 14.01
CA TRP A 798 11.02 -21.63 15.05
C TRP A 798 10.65 -22.42 16.33
N ARG A 799 10.72 -23.74 16.34
CA ARG A 799 10.26 -24.56 17.48
C ARG A 799 11.04 -24.28 18.77
N PRO A 800 12.38 -24.06 18.78
CA PRO A 800 13.09 -23.62 19.98
C PRO A 800 12.56 -22.31 20.56
N MET A 801 12.25 -21.34 19.69
CA MET A 801 11.66 -20.06 20.08
C MET A 801 10.30 -20.26 20.80
N ILE A 802 9.41 -21.09 20.26
CA ILE A 802 8.09 -21.34 20.87
C ILE A 802 8.23 -22.04 22.23
N ARG A 803 9.19 -22.96 22.38
CA ARG A 803 9.48 -23.58 23.70
C ARG A 803 9.87 -22.52 24.73
N SER A 804 10.73 -21.58 24.36
CA SER A 804 11.18 -20.50 25.24
C SER A 804 10.03 -19.53 25.55
N VAL A 805 9.19 -19.18 24.56
CA VAL A 805 7.98 -18.35 24.79
C VAL A 805 7.05 -18.99 25.80
N LEU A 806 6.75 -20.29 25.65
CA LEU A 806 5.85 -21.01 26.56
C LEU A 806 6.45 -21.14 27.98
N ALA A 807 7.79 -21.31 28.09
CA ALA A 807 8.49 -21.32 29.35
C ALA A 807 8.40 -19.96 30.06
N ASP A 808 8.64 -18.87 29.34
CA ASP A 808 8.57 -17.53 29.87
C ASP A 808 7.13 -17.15 30.29
N VAL A 809 6.11 -17.54 29.52
CA VAL A 809 4.69 -17.38 29.90
C VAL A 809 4.42 -18.14 31.20
N GLY A 810 4.88 -19.41 31.31
CA GLY A 810 4.72 -20.22 32.52
C GLY A 810 5.48 -19.66 33.73
N ALA A 811 6.56 -18.95 33.52
CA ALA A 811 7.36 -18.26 34.56
C ALA A 811 6.82 -16.87 34.93
N GLY A 812 5.77 -16.37 34.25
CA GLY A 812 5.18 -15.05 34.51
C GLY A 812 6.07 -13.90 34.04
N VAL A 813 6.93 -14.11 33.04
CA VAL A 813 7.73 -13.04 32.41
C VAL A 813 6.78 -12.02 31.78
N PRO A 814 6.98 -10.70 31.95
CA PRO A 814 6.13 -9.69 31.34
C PRO A 814 6.00 -9.84 29.84
N GLU A 815 4.78 -9.69 29.31
CA GLU A 815 4.45 -9.84 27.88
C GLU A 815 5.32 -8.96 26.97
N ALA A 816 5.64 -7.75 27.43
CA ALA A 816 6.50 -6.81 26.71
C ALA A 816 7.92 -7.36 26.51
N VAL A 817 8.47 -8.04 27.54
CA VAL A 817 9.80 -8.67 27.46
C VAL A 817 9.77 -9.87 26.50
N ILE A 818 8.71 -10.68 26.58
CA ILE A 818 8.52 -11.82 25.66
C ILE A 818 8.43 -11.32 24.21
N SER A 819 7.69 -10.25 23.99
CA SER A 819 7.55 -9.65 22.65
C SER A 819 8.88 -9.10 22.12
N MET A 820 9.64 -8.37 22.93
CA MET A 820 10.98 -7.90 22.53
C MET A 820 11.91 -9.06 22.15
N ARG A 821 11.98 -10.10 23.00
CA ARG A 821 12.80 -11.30 22.75
C ARG A 821 12.40 -12.02 21.48
N PHE A 822 11.10 -12.07 21.19
CA PHE A 822 10.56 -12.65 19.96
C PHE A 822 11.02 -11.90 18.72
N HIS A 823 10.83 -10.57 18.67
CA HIS A 823 11.24 -9.73 17.53
C HIS A 823 12.77 -9.78 17.32
N ALA A 824 13.55 -9.73 18.41
CA ALA A 824 15.01 -9.89 18.35
C ALA A 824 15.43 -11.28 17.82
N GLY A 825 14.71 -12.34 18.21
CA GLY A 825 14.95 -13.69 17.72
C GLY A 825 14.66 -13.84 16.23
N LEU A 826 13.56 -13.26 15.73
CA LEU A 826 13.27 -13.22 14.30
C LEU A 826 14.37 -12.48 13.52
N ALA A 827 14.80 -11.31 14.00
CA ALA A 827 15.86 -10.53 13.37
C ALA A 827 17.18 -11.31 13.35
N ALA A 828 17.56 -11.96 14.46
CA ALA A 828 18.76 -12.79 14.54
C ALA A 828 18.69 -13.99 13.59
N GLY A 829 17.56 -14.68 13.50
CA GLY A 829 17.36 -15.81 12.59
C GLY A 829 17.48 -15.42 11.13
N ILE A 830 16.83 -14.31 10.72
CA ILE A 830 16.97 -13.77 9.36
C ILE A 830 18.43 -13.40 9.07
N ALA A 831 19.11 -12.72 10.01
CA ALA A 831 20.49 -12.34 9.84
C ALA A 831 21.44 -13.54 9.75
N ALA A 832 21.16 -14.62 10.50
CA ALA A 832 21.92 -15.87 10.47
C ALA A 832 21.80 -16.58 9.11
N LEU A 833 20.58 -16.71 8.58
CA LEU A 833 20.37 -17.31 7.26
C LEU A 833 20.96 -16.42 6.16
N SER A 834 20.77 -15.10 6.26
CA SER A 834 21.36 -14.15 5.32
C SER A 834 22.88 -14.26 5.31
N GLY A 835 23.52 -14.61 6.43
CA GLY A 835 24.96 -14.84 6.55
C GLY A 835 25.50 -16.01 5.72
N GLN A 836 24.61 -16.92 5.25
CA GLN A 836 24.98 -18.01 4.34
C GLN A 836 25.21 -17.53 2.90
N PHE A 837 24.85 -16.28 2.61
CA PHE A 837 24.99 -15.65 1.28
C PHE A 837 25.72 -14.29 1.43
N PRO A 838 26.98 -14.27 1.89
CA PRO A 838 27.67 -13.04 2.29
C PRO A 838 27.86 -12.03 1.16
N ASP A 839 27.95 -12.49 -0.07
CA ASP A 839 28.25 -11.65 -1.26
C ASP A 839 27.00 -10.99 -1.86
N LEU A 840 25.80 -11.38 -1.43
CA LEU A 840 24.57 -10.84 -1.99
C LEU A 840 24.04 -9.66 -1.16
N PRO A 841 23.64 -8.55 -1.79
CA PRO A 841 22.88 -7.51 -1.13
C PRO A 841 21.52 -8.08 -0.68
N VAL A 842 21.00 -7.55 0.45
CA VAL A 842 19.72 -8.03 1.03
C VAL A 842 18.59 -7.10 0.66
N VAL A 843 17.45 -7.67 0.27
CA VAL A 843 16.23 -6.95 -0.08
C VAL A 843 15.06 -7.48 0.74
N PHE A 844 14.32 -6.59 1.41
CA PHE A 844 13.11 -6.94 2.14
C PHE A 844 11.86 -6.71 1.28
N GLY A 845 10.89 -7.62 1.37
CA GLY A 845 9.59 -7.52 0.72
C GLY A 845 8.51 -8.32 1.45
N GLY A 846 7.26 -7.88 1.37
CA GLY A 846 6.12 -8.49 2.04
C GLY A 846 5.63 -7.70 3.26
N GLY A 847 4.39 -7.98 3.66
CA GLY A 847 3.65 -7.23 4.69
C GLY A 847 4.28 -7.23 6.08
N CYS A 848 5.09 -8.22 6.43
CA CYS A 848 5.77 -8.29 7.72
C CYS A 848 6.78 -7.15 7.92
N PHE A 849 7.29 -6.54 6.85
CA PHE A 849 8.21 -5.40 6.93
C PHE A 849 7.52 -4.03 7.13
N GLN A 850 6.22 -4.04 7.46
CA GLN A 850 5.52 -2.92 8.07
C GLN A 850 5.76 -2.84 9.59
N ASN A 851 6.26 -3.92 10.21
CA ASN A 851 6.61 -3.99 11.61
C ASN A 851 7.93 -3.24 11.87
N ARG A 852 7.86 -2.14 12.63
CA ARG A 852 8.97 -1.25 12.93
C ARG A 852 10.06 -1.97 13.73
N SER A 853 9.66 -2.68 14.79
CA SER A 853 10.59 -3.38 15.70
C SER A 853 11.40 -4.44 14.95
N LEU A 854 10.77 -5.18 14.03
CA LEU A 854 11.45 -6.18 13.19
C LEU A 854 12.44 -5.50 12.23
N VAL A 855 12.02 -4.45 11.51
CA VAL A 855 12.86 -3.79 10.50
C VAL A 855 14.07 -3.09 11.16
N GLU A 856 13.86 -2.38 12.26
CA GLU A 856 14.93 -1.67 12.97
C GLU A 856 15.94 -2.66 13.57
N GLY A 857 15.47 -3.71 14.25
CA GLY A 857 16.32 -4.76 14.79
C GLY A 857 17.14 -5.49 13.74
N LEU A 858 16.50 -5.81 12.59
CA LEU A 858 17.16 -6.49 11.48
C LEU A 858 18.16 -5.57 10.75
N SER A 859 17.82 -4.31 10.56
CA SER A 859 18.71 -3.31 9.96
C SER A 859 19.97 -3.14 10.80
N ALA A 860 19.83 -3.07 12.12
CA ALA A 860 20.97 -3.01 13.06
C ALA A 860 21.83 -4.29 12.96
N ALA A 861 21.23 -5.48 12.95
CA ALA A 861 21.95 -6.76 12.88
C ALA A 861 22.74 -6.94 11.57
N LEU A 862 22.20 -6.41 10.44
CA LEU A 862 22.86 -6.49 9.13
C LEU A 862 23.91 -5.36 8.93
N ALA A 863 23.68 -4.17 9.49
CA ALA A 863 24.63 -3.05 9.42
C ALA A 863 25.99 -3.40 10.01
N VAL A 864 26.05 -4.17 11.11
CA VAL A 864 27.29 -4.66 11.72
C VAL A 864 28.14 -5.45 10.72
N ARG A 865 27.54 -6.04 9.70
CA ARG A 865 28.20 -6.83 8.66
C ARG A 865 28.54 -6.04 7.40
N GLY A 866 28.26 -4.74 7.36
CA GLY A 866 28.57 -3.84 6.23
C GLY A 866 27.87 -4.19 4.92
N ARG A 867 26.76 -4.92 4.95
CA ARG A 867 26.06 -5.40 3.75
C ARG A 867 25.10 -4.35 3.20
N PRO A 868 25.04 -4.16 1.87
CA PRO A 868 23.99 -3.34 1.25
C PRO A 868 22.60 -3.92 1.58
N LEU A 869 21.71 -3.03 2.05
CA LEU A 869 20.36 -3.39 2.48
C LEU A 869 19.33 -2.49 1.77
N ALA A 870 18.32 -3.10 1.17
CA ALA A 870 17.18 -2.44 0.59
C ALA A 870 15.93 -2.70 1.43
N VAL A 871 15.36 -1.62 1.98
CA VAL A 871 14.13 -1.62 2.76
C VAL A 871 13.05 -0.93 1.93
N PRO A 872 11.81 -1.44 1.86
CA PRO A 872 10.69 -0.77 1.20
C PRO A 872 10.42 0.62 1.79
N GLY A 873 9.93 1.54 0.98
CA GLY A 873 9.63 2.90 1.42
C GLY A 873 8.43 3.51 0.71
N THR A 874 8.63 4.02 -0.50
CA THR A 874 7.59 4.71 -1.28
C THR A 874 6.57 3.74 -1.88
N ILE A 875 7.06 2.62 -2.45
CA ILE A 875 6.19 1.50 -2.88
C ILE A 875 5.79 0.72 -1.61
N PRO A 876 4.48 0.48 -1.39
CA PRO A 876 4.04 -0.28 -0.21
C PRO A 876 4.71 -1.65 -0.09
N PRO A 877 5.22 -2.06 1.10
CA PRO A 877 5.89 -3.34 1.28
C PRO A 877 4.99 -4.57 1.13
N GLY A 878 3.69 -4.44 1.46
CA GLY A 878 2.70 -5.51 1.28
C GLY A 878 2.02 -5.48 -0.08
N ASP A 879 0.86 -6.15 -0.22
CA ASP A 879 0.14 -6.36 -1.49
C ASP A 879 -0.19 -5.09 -2.28
N GLY A 880 -0.28 -3.94 -1.59
CA GLY A 880 -0.45 -2.65 -2.26
C GLY A 880 0.70 -2.27 -3.22
N GLY A 881 1.88 -2.88 -3.06
CA GLY A 881 3.03 -2.71 -3.96
C GLY A 881 3.20 -3.84 -4.98
N LEU A 882 2.42 -4.90 -4.86
CA LEU A 882 2.59 -6.13 -5.65
C LEU A 882 2.54 -5.89 -7.16
N ALA A 883 1.61 -5.04 -7.62
CA ALA A 883 1.48 -4.70 -9.04
C ALA A 883 2.74 -4.02 -9.60
N ALA A 884 3.44 -3.20 -8.82
CA ALA A 884 4.70 -2.59 -9.24
C ALA A 884 5.78 -3.66 -9.43
N GLY A 885 5.86 -4.64 -8.53
CA GLY A 885 6.79 -5.77 -8.66
C GLY A 885 6.44 -6.70 -9.82
N GLN A 886 5.16 -6.99 -10.05
CA GLN A 886 4.71 -7.75 -11.21
C GLN A 886 5.12 -7.07 -12.52
N LEU A 887 4.93 -5.75 -12.60
CA LEU A 887 5.35 -4.96 -13.75
C LEU A 887 6.88 -4.96 -13.91
N ALA A 888 7.63 -4.88 -12.80
CA ALA A 888 9.09 -4.92 -12.82
C ALA A 888 9.61 -6.25 -13.39
N VAL A 889 9.03 -7.38 -12.97
CA VAL A 889 9.36 -8.71 -13.51
C VAL A 889 9.04 -8.80 -15.00
N ALA A 890 7.85 -8.36 -15.41
CA ALA A 890 7.44 -8.43 -16.81
C ALA A 890 8.35 -7.61 -17.73
N MET A 891 8.64 -6.36 -17.36
CA MET A 891 9.52 -5.48 -18.12
C MET A 891 10.96 -6.00 -18.18
N SER A 892 11.48 -6.57 -17.07
CA SER A 892 12.83 -7.16 -17.05
C SER A 892 12.95 -8.39 -17.93
N ARG A 893 11.93 -9.25 -17.93
CA ARG A 893 11.89 -10.42 -18.83
C ARG A 893 11.82 -10.01 -20.30
N HIS A 894 11.02 -9.03 -20.61
CA HIS A 894 10.94 -8.47 -21.96
C HIS A 894 12.28 -7.87 -22.40
N ASP A 895 12.95 -7.13 -21.52
CA ASP A 895 14.27 -6.52 -21.78
C ASP A 895 15.36 -7.57 -22.05
N ALA A 896 15.29 -8.73 -21.40
CA ALA A 896 16.19 -9.87 -21.58
C ALA A 896 15.88 -10.71 -22.83
N GLY A 897 14.93 -10.33 -23.67
CA GLY A 897 14.55 -11.05 -24.90
C GLY A 897 13.75 -12.34 -24.65
N HIS A 898 13.25 -12.55 -23.45
CA HIS A 898 12.36 -13.66 -23.12
C HIS A 898 10.92 -13.29 -23.53
N SER A 899 10.53 -13.62 -24.77
CA SER A 899 9.11 -13.57 -25.15
C SER A 899 8.32 -14.52 -24.26
N PRO A 900 7.19 -14.09 -23.65
CA PRO A 900 6.33 -15.01 -22.91
C PRO A 900 5.90 -16.16 -23.84
N PRO A 901 5.83 -17.40 -23.38
CA PRO A 901 5.13 -18.43 -24.13
C PRO A 901 3.70 -17.95 -24.31
N LEU A 902 3.31 -17.73 -25.55
CA LEU A 902 1.92 -17.45 -25.92
C LEU A 902 1.12 -18.67 -25.47
N SER A 903 0.34 -18.57 -24.40
CA SER A 903 -0.67 -19.57 -24.09
C SER A 903 -1.65 -19.55 -25.26
N GLN A 904 -1.59 -20.58 -26.10
CA GLN A 904 -2.62 -20.82 -27.09
C GLN A 904 -3.92 -21.09 -26.35
N THR A 905 -4.93 -20.29 -26.64
CA THR A 905 -6.33 -20.40 -26.21
C THR A 905 -6.90 -21.78 -26.45
#